data_f7023778bce4361df1b29d40c01950dd
#
_entry.id   f7023778bce4361df1b29d40c01950dd
#
_cell.length_a   1.000
_cell.length_b   1.000
_cell.length_c   1.000
_cell.angle_alpha   90.00
_cell.angle_beta   90.00
_cell.angle_gamma   90.00
#
_symmetry.space_group_name_H-M   'P 1'
#
loop_
_entity.id
_entity.type
_entity.pdbx_description
1 polymer ?
#
loop_
_entity_poly.entity_id
_entity_poly.type
_entity_poly.pdbx_seq_one_letter_code
_entity_poly.pdbx_strand_id
1 'polypeptide(L)'
;MKIKKIIFIIISSLFLSFISYGMGEEQGLEDYYLQINVKNLKDDFFMVKYDGLNEKVYIGLNSFFYFLELYALDIDIKRKKLSGDIDGKDISISFEDGEYVIMENELYVELDILAKKLNFKSTKFSPESLKLVIEPRFELPYEKREKGKIERLRLDLNREEERKKIDIEMPKKIVTPGLVKLEYMQSDLKHSSYNLNFEYASQLMYGEFYMSGGIKPDTEIDYGNLTYSNIIRDNDLVLGSFSLIAPNFLNVDSKTLGISLDNNDTYVTRDGGITIIKGEAINAESIELYRNSFLIDYKNFGDKGFENKNFEFRIDDGVINSNYILKIYYRDGKIEERRVYSLSDTNLLKKGKDRFSLQLGKTDGKGDQQGIGKYFYGVTDNITLGIGGMNLTSVDGEKYKLLENDILFRTGTDKFPLLFQYKNYYDYKNKDNNFEITVEQKIFDYNLQYVMNRYSENSIAEDGIKNYDSISVGKNFGNNFIELGLSKSKKIDEKEDKSIYAMLDSSEFSPFYTSLKVEKTIRGENEKIVYNPYVSYVGNNGFSIMTDIRIEKSEEDSDYKGEYSLRANLRRQEIVKNKLYADLGFEIKYKDEYHKPTYGITFDIELDDLIYTKISSDSRIDEKGKHSNRTGVYLNKTIDLSDPKRQISKNISLSNSWVYGKIFLDKNNNGIYDEGEKALSNVGIMADNVLFYSNENGDYIAEGLYSSEAIEFKVDRRTIDPMTKYLKESLRVKTRKSAGMRIDIPINIVSMVAGNIWNTEDFSEKEFIQYLTMTTVLLEKDGKVVAEVDPEFDGMFFFEDVPSGEYKIKFKYLGVDEVGFSIPELDVKIELSDTEEGEYFEGFDTTLVKVKNSEDIDNEEEMRWEY
;
A
#
# COMPACT_ATOMS: atom_id res chain seq x y z
N MET A 1 30.49 32.20 7.98
CA MET A 1 29.43 33.03 8.66
C MET A 1 28.34 33.52 7.73
N LYS A 2 28.59 33.90 6.46
CA LYS A 2 27.54 34.38 5.54
C LYS A 2 26.58 33.28 5.05
N ILE A 3 27.07 32.06 4.78
CA ILE A 3 26.22 30.95 4.27
C ILE A 3 25.32 30.41 5.37
N LYS A 4 25.77 30.31 6.63
CA LYS A 4 24.90 29.91 7.77
C LYS A 4 23.72 30.87 7.97
N LYS A 5 23.91 32.17 7.74
CA LYS A 5 22.83 33.15 7.80
C LYS A 5 21.84 33.03 6.63
N ILE A 6 22.31 32.65 5.45
CA ILE A 6 21.47 32.50 4.27
C ILE A 6 20.57 31.26 4.40
N ILE A 7 21.11 30.13 4.84
CA ILE A 7 20.35 28.90 5.09
C ILE A 7 19.33 29.12 6.22
N PHE A 8 19.72 29.79 7.29
CA PHE A 8 18.81 30.10 8.39
C PHE A 8 17.70 31.08 7.97
N ILE A 9 18.02 32.07 7.10
CA ILE A 9 17.06 33.04 6.56
C ILE A 9 16.11 32.34 5.57
N ILE A 10 16.58 31.41 4.75
CA ILE A 10 15.70 30.65 3.85
C ILE A 10 14.77 29.75 4.64
N ILE A 11 15.23 29.08 5.68
CA ILE A 11 14.40 28.25 6.56
C ILE A 11 13.41 29.11 7.36
N SER A 12 13.84 30.25 7.91
CA SER A 12 12.95 31.15 8.64
C SER A 12 12.01 31.94 7.74
N SER A 13 12.36 32.26 6.49
CA SER A 13 11.47 32.92 5.56
C SER A 13 10.40 31.97 4.99
N LEU A 14 10.72 30.68 4.85
CA LEU A 14 9.73 29.62 4.57
C LEU A 14 8.76 29.44 5.75
N PHE A 15 9.21 29.59 6.98
CA PHE A 15 8.36 29.53 8.17
C PHE A 15 7.49 30.79 8.38
N LEU A 16 7.96 31.97 7.97
CA LEU A 16 7.24 33.23 8.16
C LEU A 16 6.28 33.61 7.04
N SER A 17 6.41 33.01 5.85
CA SER A 17 5.49 33.31 4.75
C SER A 17 4.11 32.59 4.86
N PHE A 18 3.92 31.70 5.84
CA PHE A 18 2.66 31.00 6.08
C PHE A 18 1.77 31.60 7.17
N ILE A 19 2.16 32.71 7.81
CA ILE A 19 1.37 33.30 8.92
C ILE A 19 0.44 34.43 8.46
N SER A 20 0.39 34.79 7.17
CA SER A 20 -0.49 35.86 6.71
C SER A 20 -1.37 35.43 5.53
N TYR A 21 -2.38 34.62 5.81
CA TYR A 21 -3.64 34.72 5.09
C TYR A 21 -4.73 35.05 6.12
N GLY A 22 -4.96 36.32 6.22
CA GLY A 22 -5.86 36.89 7.18
C GLY A 22 -7.30 36.86 6.73
N MET A 23 -8.07 36.78 7.72
CA MET A 23 -9.49 36.99 7.87
C MET A 23 -10.05 38.13 6.98
N GLY A 24 -11.05 37.79 6.18
CA GLY A 24 -12.04 38.67 5.66
C GLY A 24 -13.36 38.21 6.23
N GLU A 25 -13.95 39.03 7.14
CA GLU A 25 -15.32 38.88 7.63
C GLU A 25 -16.30 39.24 6.52
N GLU A 26 -17.07 38.23 6.04
CA GLU A 26 -18.38 38.46 5.45
C GLU A 26 -19.44 37.73 6.28
N GLN A 27 -20.41 38.49 6.79
CA GLN A 27 -21.55 38.00 7.54
C GLN A 27 -22.54 37.31 6.59
N GLY A 28 -22.59 35.96 6.62
CA GLY A 28 -23.57 35.20 5.87
C GLY A 28 -23.40 33.69 6.05
N LEU A 29 -24.47 32.93 5.79
CA LEU A 29 -24.41 31.50 5.70
C LEU A 29 -23.63 31.13 4.44
N GLU A 30 -22.55 30.35 4.60
CA GLU A 30 -21.67 29.89 3.51
C GLU A 30 -22.01 28.49 3.08
N ASP A 31 -21.79 28.18 1.79
CA ASP A 31 -21.95 26.84 1.24
C ASP A 31 -20.74 25.99 1.51
N TYR A 32 -20.96 24.89 2.20
CA TYR A 32 -19.93 23.90 2.49
C TYR A 32 -20.30 22.53 1.96
N TYR A 33 -19.37 21.88 1.28
CA TYR A 33 -19.46 20.45 0.95
C TYR A 33 -18.85 19.66 2.07
N LEU A 34 -19.68 18.94 2.83
CA LEU A 34 -19.25 18.09 3.92
C LEU A 34 -19.28 16.63 3.50
N GLN A 35 -18.28 15.86 3.92
CA GLN A 35 -18.37 14.41 3.88
C GLN A 35 -19.34 13.96 4.98
N ILE A 36 -20.52 13.48 4.60
CA ILE A 36 -21.51 12.93 5.53
C ILE A 36 -21.36 11.44 5.63
N ASN A 37 -21.15 10.94 6.83
CA ASN A 37 -21.16 9.54 7.18
C ASN A 37 -22.38 9.20 8.02
N VAL A 38 -23.22 8.29 7.53
CA VAL A 38 -24.42 7.84 8.23
C VAL A 38 -24.22 6.42 8.72
N LYS A 39 -24.16 6.21 10.03
CA LYS A 39 -23.99 4.91 10.71
C LYS A 39 -22.80 4.08 10.18
N ASN A 40 -21.78 4.68 9.59
CA ASN A 40 -20.69 4.00 8.85
C ASN A 40 -21.15 3.10 7.69
N LEU A 41 -22.36 3.32 7.18
CA LEU A 41 -22.96 2.53 6.11
C LEU A 41 -23.04 3.31 4.80
N LYS A 42 -23.30 4.61 4.88
CA LYS A 42 -23.37 5.52 3.73
C LYS A 42 -22.41 6.69 3.97
N ASP A 43 -21.54 6.94 3.01
CA ASP A 43 -20.52 7.98 3.06
C ASP A 43 -20.50 8.71 1.70
N ASP A 44 -20.83 9.99 1.70
CA ASP A 44 -20.91 10.79 0.49
C ASP A 44 -20.69 12.27 0.80
N PHE A 45 -20.55 13.10 -0.23
CA PHE A 45 -20.44 14.55 -0.11
C PHE A 45 -21.80 15.20 -0.22
N PHE A 46 -22.10 16.08 0.71
CA PHE A 46 -23.38 16.74 0.83
C PHE A 46 -23.21 18.24 1.06
N MET A 47 -24.02 19.06 0.36
CA MET A 47 -23.98 20.50 0.50
C MET A 47 -24.82 20.94 1.69
N VAL A 48 -24.22 21.73 2.59
CA VAL A 48 -24.86 22.34 3.76
C VAL A 48 -24.60 23.84 3.78
N LYS A 49 -25.41 24.58 4.52
CA LYS A 49 -25.14 25.97 4.84
C LYS A 49 -24.49 26.04 6.22
N TYR A 50 -23.36 26.69 6.32
CA TYR A 50 -22.60 26.80 7.57
C TYR A 50 -22.54 28.26 8.07
N ASP A 51 -22.87 28.48 9.35
CA ASP A 51 -22.68 29.73 10.06
C ASP A 51 -21.38 29.69 10.84
N GLY A 52 -20.32 30.25 10.28
CA GLY A 52 -18.99 30.25 10.89
C GLY A 52 -18.89 31.07 12.18
N LEU A 53 -19.83 32.02 12.43
CA LEU A 53 -19.85 32.85 13.66
C LEU A 53 -20.42 32.07 14.84
N ASN A 54 -21.45 31.25 14.60
CA ASN A 54 -22.15 30.50 15.64
C ASN A 54 -21.80 29.00 15.59
N GLU A 55 -20.91 28.56 14.69
CA GLU A 55 -20.52 27.15 14.46
C GLU A 55 -21.73 26.26 14.19
N LYS A 56 -22.73 26.72 13.46
CA LYS A 56 -23.99 26.03 13.21
C LYS A 56 -24.05 25.49 11.78
N VAL A 57 -24.48 24.28 11.64
CA VAL A 57 -24.74 23.62 10.33
C VAL A 57 -26.22 23.59 10.06
N TYR A 58 -26.64 24.09 8.91
CA TYR A 58 -28.03 24.06 8.44
C TYR A 58 -28.16 23.10 7.27
N ILE A 59 -29.09 22.18 7.37
CA ILE A 59 -29.31 21.11 6.39
C ILE A 59 -30.62 21.37 5.64
N GLY A 60 -30.54 21.34 4.31
CA GLY A 60 -31.74 21.40 3.43
C GLY A 60 -32.53 20.10 3.53
N LEU A 61 -33.79 20.18 3.96
CA LEU A 61 -34.58 18.99 4.30
C LEU A 61 -34.86 18.09 3.10
N ASN A 62 -35.20 18.67 1.92
CA ASN A 62 -35.49 17.89 0.73
C ASN A 62 -34.27 17.07 0.32
N SER A 63 -33.15 17.75 0.15
CA SER A 63 -31.89 17.14 -0.25
C SER A 63 -31.42 16.10 0.78
N PHE A 64 -31.61 16.38 2.07
CA PHE A 64 -31.18 15.48 3.15
C PHE A 64 -32.02 14.21 3.22
N PHE A 65 -33.35 14.31 3.12
CA PHE A 65 -34.20 13.12 3.15
C PHE A 65 -34.09 12.31 1.85
N TYR A 66 -33.85 12.97 0.71
CA TYR A 66 -33.46 12.28 -0.51
C TYR A 66 -32.16 11.48 -0.33
N PHE A 67 -31.13 12.07 0.25
CA PHE A 67 -29.86 11.41 0.58
C PHE A 67 -30.06 10.22 1.53
N LEU A 68 -30.96 10.33 2.52
CA LEU A 68 -31.30 9.23 3.45
C LEU A 68 -32.28 8.22 2.85
N GLU A 69 -32.78 8.44 1.62
CA GLU A 69 -33.79 7.61 0.92
C GLU A 69 -35.14 7.55 1.65
N LEU A 70 -35.46 8.61 2.39
CA LEU A 70 -36.73 8.74 3.10
C LEU A 70 -37.75 9.51 2.24
N TYR A 71 -38.12 8.94 1.10
CA TYR A 71 -38.97 9.57 0.07
C TYR A 71 -40.43 9.75 0.51
N ALA A 72 -40.89 9.01 1.50
CA ALA A 72 -42.26 9.10 2.04
C ALA A 72 -42.49 10.33 2.94
N LEU A 73 -41.50 11.19 3.08
CA LEU A 73 -41.60 12.41 3.87
C LEU A 73 -42.06 13.60 3.03
N ASP A 74 -43.08 14.33 3.51
CA ASP A 74 -43.62 15.53 2.88
C ASP A 74 -43.18 16.77 3.65
N ILE A 75 -42.63 17.78 2.93
CA ILE A 75 -42.11 19.02 3.51
C ILE A 75 -42.96 20.18 3.02
N ASP A 76 -43.85 20.66 3.90
CA ASP A 76 -44.63 21.87 3.65
C ASP A 76 -43.84 23.14 4.06
N ILE A 77 -43.19 23.77 3.08
CA ILE A 77 -42.36 24.97 3.29
C ILE A 77 -43.20 26.12 3.81
N LYS A 78 -44.50 26.23 3.38
CA LYS A 78 -45.38 27.33 3.81
C LYS A 78 -45.79 27.22 5.28
N ARG A 79 -46.08 25.98 5.70
CA ARG A 79 -46.44 25.67 7.09
C ARG A 79 -45.23 25.32 7.96
N LYS A 80 -44.04 25.24 7.35
CA LYS A 80 -42.79 24.90 8.06
C LYS A 80 -42.91 23.59 8.81
N LYS A 81 -43.43 22.60 8.12
CA LYS A 81 -43.81 21.29 8.69
C LYS A 81 -43.24 20.14 7.89
N LEU A 82 -42.71 19.16 8.59
CA LEU A 82 -42.31 17.86 8.08
C LEU A 82 -43.35 16.83 8.53
N SER A 83 -43.88 16.02 7.62
CA SER A 83 -44.85 14.96 7.92
C SER A 83 -44.63 13.74 7.02
N GLY A 84 -44.98 12.57 7.50
CA GLY A 84 -44.91 11.31 6.79
C GLY A 84 -44.54 10.15 7.69
N ASP A 85 -44.15 9.03 7.12
CA ASP A 85 -43.76 7.84 7.87
C ASP A 85 -42.25 7.67 7.93
N ILE A 86 -41.73 7.34 9.11
CA ILE A 86 -40.34 6.87 9.29
C ILE A 86 -40.40 5.56 10.07
N ASP A 87 -39.95 4.46 9.43
CA ASP A 87 -39.82 3.13 10.02
C ASP A 87 -41.14 2.67 10.68
N GLY A 88 -42.27 2.81 9.93
CA GLY A 88 -43.60 2.41 10.36
C GLY A 88 -44.25 3.34 11.41
N LYS A 89 -43.73 4.53 11.58
CA LYS A 89 -44.29 5.53 12.53
C LYS A 89 -44.57 6.85 11.85
N ASP A 90 -45.86 7.25 11.92
CA ASP A 90 -46.26 8.57 11.47
C ASP A 90 -45.60 9.67 12.29
N ILE A 91 -44.94 10.59 11.60
CA ILE A 91 -44.32 11.77 12.21
C ILE A 91 -45.00 13.04 11.71
N SER A 92 -45.00 14.04 12.58
CA SER A 92 -45.54 15.39 12.28
C SER A 92 -44.77 16.42 13.09
N ILE A 93 -43.79 17.08 12.47
CA ILE A 93 -42.85 18.01 13.12
C ILE A 93 -43.01 19.38 12.54
N SER A 94 -43.20 20.40 13.40
CA SER A 94 -43.22 21.81 13.01
C SER A 94 -41.95 22.51 13.49
N PHE A 95 -41.49 23.50 12.71
CA PHE A 95 -40.30 24.29 13.01
C PHE A 95 -40.71 25.71 13.40
N GLU A 96 -40.16 26.23 14.51
CA GLU A 96 -40.42 27.56 15.04
C GLU A 96 -39.47 28.60 14.44
N ASP A 97 -39.83 29.88 14.57
CA ASP A 97 -39.00 30.98 14.07
C ASP A 97 -37.64 30.97 14.79
N GLY A 98 -36.54 30.94 14.03
CA GLY A 98 -35.19 30.84 14.51
C GLY A 98 -34.59 29.40 14.44
N GLU A 99 -35.40 28.37 14.18
CA GLU A 99 -34.96 27.01 13.99
C GLU A 99 -34.62 26.68 12.54
N TYR A 100 -35.02 27.55 11.60
CA TYR A 100 -34.89 27.29 10.16
C TYR A 100 -34.56 28.57 9.39
N VAL A 101 -34.08 28.37 8.17
CA VAL A 101 -33.90 29.42 7.15
C VAL A 101 -34.48 28.88 5.84
N ILE A 102 -35.18 29.73 5.07
CA ILE A 102 -35.68 29.37 3.75
C ILE A 102 -34.77 30.01 2.71
N MET A 103 -34.14 29.23 1.90
CA MET A 103 -33.27 29.64 0.81
C MET A 103 -33.55 28.78 -0.42
N GLU A 104 -33.50 29.35 -1.61
CA GLU A 104 -33.65 28.64 -2.89
C GLU A 104 -34.90 27.73 -2.97
N ASN A 105 -35.98 28.13 -2.31
CA ASN A 105 -37.23 27.37 -2.19
C ASN A 105 -37.10 26.03 -1.43
N GLU A 106 -36.08 25.92 -0.58
CA GLU A 106 -35.83 24.77 0.31
C GLU A 106 -35.82 25.24 1.78
N LEU A 107 -36.28 24.36 2.67
CA LEU A 107 -36.28 24.60 4.12
C LEU A 107 -34.99 24.03 4.73
N TYR A 108 -34.12 24.94 5.17
CA TYR A 108 -32.89 24.60 5.88
C TYR A 108 -33.13 24.63 7.38
N VAL A 109 -32.82 23.57 8.09
CA VAL A 109 -32.99 23.44 9.54
C VAL A 109 -31.62 23.21 10.21
N GLU A 110 -31.43 23.84 11.35
CA GLU A 110 -30.23 23.63 12.16
C GLU A 110 -30.09 22.13 12.52
N LEU A 111 -28.92 21.55 12.28
CA LEU A 111 -28.64 20.11 12.44
C LEU A 111 -29.01 19.59 13.84
N ASP A 112 -28.63 20.30 14.90
CA ASP A 112 -28.89 19.87 16.28
C ASP A 112 -30.39 19.89 16.63
N ILE A 113 -31.12 20.82 16.07
CA ILE A 113 -32.59 20.90 16.20
C ILE A 113 -33.24 19.76 15.45
N LEU A 114 -32.81 19.50 14.21
CA LEU A 114 -33.32 18.42 13.41
C LEU A 114 -33.03 17.06 14.09
N ALA A 115 -31.80 16.87 14.57
CA ALA A 115 -31.39 15.66 15.28
C ALA A 115 -32.21 15.42 16.57
N LYS A 116 -32.50 16.47 17.31
CA LYS A 116 -33.32 16.39 18.51
C LYS A 116 -34.80 16.04 18.18
N LYS A 117 -35.38 16.71 17.18
CA LYS A 117 -36.79 16.49 16.79
C LYS A 117 -36.99 15.09 16.14
N LEU A 118 -36.03 14.58 15.41
CA LEU A 118 -36.03 13.24 14.82
C LEU A 118 -35.40 12.16 15.76
N ASN A 119 -35.02 12.54 16.98
CA ASN A 119 -34.46 11.65 17.98
C ASN A 119 -33.24 10.85 17.49
N PHE A 120 -32.27 11.52 16.88
CA PHE A 120 -31.00 10.90 16.50
C PHE A 120 -30.23 10.45 17.74
N LYS A 121 -29.46 9.39 17.63
CA LYS A 121 -28.61 8.89 18.71
C LYS A 121 -27.41 9.82 18.95
N SER A 122 -26.80 10.29 17.88
CA SER A 122 -25.71 11.26 17.91
C SER A 122 -25.53 11.98 16.57
N THR A 123 -25.01 13.19 16.65
CA THR A 123 -24.46 13.95 15.53
C THR A 123 -23.10 14.47 15.95
N LYS A 124 -22.12 14.38 15.05
CA LYS A 124 -20.76 14.89 15.30
C LYS A 124 -20.28 15.63 14.07
N PHE A 125 -20.15 16.92 14.19
CA PHE A 125 -19.56 17.77 13.17
C PHE A 125 -18.09 18.07 13.53
N SER A 126 -17.20 17.97 12.56
CA SER A 126 -15.79 18.33 12.68
C SER A 126 -15.46 19.35 11.58
N PRO A 127 -15.41 20.64 11.91
CA PRO A 127 -15.12 21.69 10.93
C PRO A 127 -13.73 21.53 10.29
N GLU A 128 -12.74 21.08 11.06
CA GLU A 128 -11.36 20.91 10.60
C GLU A 128 -11.22 19.84 9.50
N SER A 129 -12.03 18.78 9.57
CA SER A 129 -12.01 17.68 8.60
C SER A 129 -13.13 17.74 7.58
N LEU A 130 -14.02 18.76 7.66
CA LEU A 130 -15.23 18.89 6.86
C LEU A 130 -16.10 17.64 6.87
N LYS A 131 -16.17 16.96 8.03
CA LYS A 131 -16.87 15.69 8.20
C LYS A 131 -18.02 15.81 9.18
N LEU A 132 -19.18 15.26 8.77
CA LEU A 132 -20.37 15.14 9.58
C LEU A 132 -20.73 13.66 9.76
N VAL A 133 -20.80 13.18 11.00
CA VAL A 133 -21.24 11.81 11.33
C VAL A 133 -22.61 11.88 11.95
N ILE A 134 -23.57 11.13 11.41
CA ILE A 134 -24.97 11.09 11.86
C ILE A 134 -25.35 9.64 12.22
N GLU A 135 -25.96 9.48 13.38
CA GLU A 135 -26.48 8.18 13.86
C GLU A 135 -27.98 8.29 14.15
N PRO A 136 -28.90 8.12 13.18
CA PRO A 136 -30.33 7.99 13.42
C PRO A 136 -30.64 6.77 14.31
N ARG A 137 -31.69 6.83 15.14
CA ARG A 137 -32.15 5.67 15.93
C ARG A 137 -33.07 4.74 15.17
N PHE A 138 -33.72 5.25 14.15
CA PHE A 138 -34.56 4.46 13.26
C PHE A 138 -33.70 3.75 12.19
N GLU A 139 -34.29 2.72 11.60
CA GLU A 139 -33.65 1.96 10.52
C GLU A 139 -33.89 2.63 9.18
N LEU A 140 -32.82 2.86 8.42
CA LEU A 140 -32.90 3.48 7.10
C LEU A 140 -33.23 2.46 6.02
N PRO A 141 -33.92 2.85 4.93
CA PRO A 141 -34.18 1.97 3.79
C PRO A 141 -32.90 1.35 3.24
N TYR A 142 -31.84 2.14 3.08
CA TYR A 142 -30.51 1.67 2.69
C TYR A 142 -29.95 0.60 3.67
N GLU A 143 -30.13 0.79 4.97
CA GLU A 143 -29.67 -0.17 6.00
C GLU A 143 -30.42 -1.51 5.89
N LYS A 144 -31.72 -1.47 5.63
CA LYS A 144 -32.54 -2.67 5.39
C LYS A 144 -32.08 -3.42 4.14
N ARG A 145 -31.78 -2.70 3.03
CA ARG A 145 -31.25 -3.31 1.81
C ARG A 145 -29.88 -3.94 2.04
N GLU A 146 -28.96 -3.24 2.71
CA GLU A 146 -27.62 -3.78 2.99
C GLU A 146 -27.67 -5.01 3.90
N LYS A 147 -28.55 -5.03 4.89
CA LYS A 147 -28.78 -6.25 5.68
C LYS A 147 -29.26 -7.42 4.82
N GLY A 148 -30.19 -7.17 3.90
CA GLY A 148 -30.63 -8.17 2.94
C GLY A 148 -29.52 -8.64 2.00
N LYS A 149 -28.62 -7.73 1.57
CA LYS A 149 -27.45 -8.07 0.77
C LYS A 149 -26.41 -8.88 1.57
N ILE A 150 -26.16 -8.50 2.83
CA ILE A 150 -25.24 -9.23 3.74
C ILE A 150 -25.75 -10.64 4.02
N GLU A 151 -27.06 -10.84 4.12
CA GLU A 151 -27.64 -12.17 4.33
C GLU A 151 -27.47 -13.05 3.09
N ARG A 152 -27.58 -12.46 1.89
CA ARG A 152 -27.20 -13.13 0.63
C ARG A 152 -25.71 -13.44 0.56
N LEU A 153 -24.85 -12.50 0.97
CA LEU A 153 -23.40 -12.69 1.02
C LEU A 153 -22.99 -13.74 2.06
N ARG A 154 -23.75 -13.93 3.14
CA ARG A 154 -23.53 -15.03 4.11
C ARG A 154 -23.82 -16.41 3.51
N LEU A 155 -24.77 -16.50 2.59
CA LEU A 155 -25.02 -17.72 1.81
C LEU A 155 -23.95 -17.94 0.73
N ASP A 156 -23.23 -16.88 0.34
CA ASP A 156 -22.11 -16.90 -0.62
C ASP A 156 -20.72 -16.92 0.05
N LEU A 157 -20.59 -17.39 1.29
CA LEU A 157 -19.29 -17.59 1.96
C LEU A 157 -18.30 -18.45 1.15
N ASN A 158 -18.78 -19.23 0.21
CA ASN A 158 -17.97 -19.91 -0.80
C ASN A 158 -17.31 -18.94 -1.81
N ARG A 159 -17.82 -17.71 -1.98
CA ARG A 159 -17.20 -16.71 -2.88
C ARG A 159 -15.92 -16.08 -2.31
N GLU A 160 -15.74 -15.99 -0.99
CA GLU A 160 -14.45 -15.55 -0.44
C GLU A 160 -13.33 -16.58 -0.68
N GLU A 161 -13.66 -17.87 -0.66
CA GLU A 161 -12.71 -18.90 -1.08
C GLU A 161 -12.49 -18.86 -2.61
N GLU A 162 -13.52 -18.59 -3.40
CA GLU A 162 -13.39 -18.39 -4.85
C GLU A 162 -12.57 -17.14 -5.19
N ARG A 163 -12.71 -16.03 -4.46
CA ARG A 163 -11.88 -14.82 -4.65
C ARG A 163 -10.40 -15.04 -4.34
N LYS A 164 -10.05 -16.05 -3.54
CA LYS A 164 -8.66 -16.46 -3.28
C LYS A 164 -8.15 -17.48 -4.30
N LYS A 165 -8.99 -17.99 -5.17
CA LYS A 165 -8.63 -18.97 -6.18
C LYS A 165 -7.72 -18.35 -7.23
N ILE A 166 -6.65 -19.04 -7.54
CA ILE A 166 -5.77 -18.67 -8.64
C ILE A 166 -6.45 -19.08 -9.94
N ASP A 167 -6.67 -18.12 -10.85
CA ASP A 167 -7.28 -18.36 -12.15
C ASP A 167 -6.30 -19.03 -13.11
N ILE A 168 -5.06 -18.55 -13.11
CA ILE A 168 -4.01 -19.03 -13.98
C ILE A 168 -2.72 -19.23 -13.18
N GLU A 169 -2.14 -20.40 -13.24
CA GLU A 169 -0.81 -20.68 -12.70
C GLU A 169 0.18 -20.94 -13.84
N MET A 170 1.31 -20.20 -13.83
CA MET A 170 2.37 -20.42 -14.82
C MET A 170 2.94 -21.84 -14.72
N PRO A 171 2.95 -22.60 -15.82
CA PRO A 171 3.44 -23.97 -15.81
C PRO A 171 4.95 -24.05 -15.51
N LYS A 172 5.36 -25.02 -14.72
CA LYS A 172 6.78 -25.32 -14.50
C LYS A 172 7.38 -25.97 -15.76
N LYS A 173 8.54 -25.48 -16.17
CA LYS A 173 9.29 -26.05 -17.33
C LYS A 173 10.63 -26.60 -16.89
N ILE A 174 11.12 -27.64 -17.60
CA ILE A 174 12.45 -28.23 -17.32
C ILE A 174 13.54 -27.22 -17.64
N VAL A 175 13.42 -26.51 -18.77
CA VAL A 175 14.38 -25.50 -19.23
C VAL A 175 13.63 -24.42 -20.00
N THR A 176 13.99 -23.16 -19.76
CA THR A 176 13.63 -22.03 -20.64
C THR A 176 14.89 -21.29 -21.09
N PRO A 177 14.89 -20.64 -22.27
CA PRO A 177 16.03 -19.83 -22.69
C PRO A 177 16.39 -18.71 -21.71
N GLY A 178 15.37 -18.11 -21.07
CA GLY A 178 15.54 -17.08 -20.06
C GLY A 178 15.89 -15.69 -20.58
N LEU A 179 16.31 -14.84 -19.64
CA LEU A 179 16.75 -13.47 -19.88
C LEU A 179 18.24 -13.33 -19.62
N VAL A 180 18.90 -12.53 -20.42
CA VAL A 180 20.26 -12.05 -20.17
C VAL A 180 20.24 -10.53 -20.05
N LYS A 181 20.86 -9.99 -19.04
CA LYS A 181 21.12 -8.57 -18.86
C LYS A 181 22.63 -8.34 -18.95
N LEU A 182 23.02 -7.44 -19.79
CA LEU A 182 24.41 -7.00 -19.94
C LEU A 182 24.55 -5.59 -19.43
N GLU A 183 25.57 -5.34 -18.64
CA GLU A 183 25.83 -4.06 -18.03
C GLU A 183 27.26 -3.62 -18.26
N TYR A 184 27.40 -2.40 -18.74
CA TYR A 184 28.67 -1.70 -18.87
C TYR A 184 28.74 -0.57 -17.85
N MET A 185 29.82 -0.51 -17.09
CA MET A 185 30.07 0.55 -16.13
C MET A 185 31.50 1.07 -16.24
N GLN A 186 31.61 2.37 -16.48
CA GLN A 186 32.88 3.10 -16.36
C GLN A 186 32.70 4.17 -15.29
N SER A 187 33.35 3.98 -14.16
CA SER A 187 33.12 4.80 -12.98
C SER A 187 33.81 6.18 -13.04
N ASP A 188 34.81 6.32 -13.89
CA ASP A 188 35.48 7.63 -14.17
C ASP A 188 35.96 7.64 -15.62
N LEU A 189 35.39 8.55 -16.42
CA LEU A 189 35.76 8.72 -17.82
C LEU A 189 37.22 9.17 -18.03
N LYS A 190 37.88 9.64 -16.98
CA LYS A 190 39.31 9.97 -17.02
C LYS A 190 40.21 8.75 -17.01
N HIS A 191 39.69 7.60 -16.62
CA HIS A 191 40.41 6.34 -16.56
C HIS A 191 39.81 5.36 -17.56
N SER A 192 40.67 4.56 -18.20
CA SER A 192 40.25 3.59 -19.23
C SER A 192 39.69 2.29 -18.66
N SER A 193 39.65 2.16 -17.32
CA SER A 193 39.10 0.96 -16.67
C SER A 193 37.58 0.96 -16.72
N TYR A 194 37.00 -0.12 -17.15
CA TYR A 194 35.56 -0.35 -17.16
C TYR A 194 35.24 -1.76 -16.70
N ASN A 195 34.03 -1.95 -16.19
CA ASN A 195 33.49 -3.26 -15.85
C ASN A 195 32.42 -3.62 -16.88
N LEU A 196 32.44 -4.88 -17.29
CA LEU A 196 31.37 -5.48 -18.07
C LEU A 196 30.84 -6.67 -17.28
N ASN A 197 29.57 -6.61 -16.92
CA ASN A 197 28.92 -7.60 -16.07
C ASN A 197 27.73 -8.21 -16.78
N PHE A 198 27.31 -9.37 -16.29
CA PHE A 198 26.11 -10.04 -16.78
C PHE A 198 25.25 -10.55 -15.63
N GLU A 199 23.96 -10.60 -15.90
CA GLU A 199 22.99 -11.37 -15.13
C GLU A 199 22.25 -12.30 -16.09
N TYR A 200 21.95 -13.49 -15.62
CA TYR A 200 21.17 -14.45 -16.38
C TYR A 200 20.11 -15.10 -15.47
N ALA A 201 18.90 -15.23 -15.98
CA ALA A 201 17.81 -15.86 -15.28
C ALA A 201 16.97 -16.74 -16.22
N SER A 202 16.60 -17.93 -15.76
CA SER A 202 15.83 -18.90 -16.53
C SER A 202 15.09 -19.87 -15.61
N GLN A 203 14.26 -20.74 -16.18
CA GLN A 203 13.85 -21.95 -15.46
C GLN A 203 14.82 -23.10 -15.80
N LEU A 204 15.25 -23.84 -14.78
CA LEU A 204 16.10 -24.99 -14.88
C LEU A 204 15.58 -26.10 -13.95
N MET A 205 15.39 -27.32 -14.45
CA MET A 205 14.93 -28.50 -13.65
C MET A 205 13.64 -28.21 -12.86
N TYR A 206 12.68 -27.49 -13.48
CA TYR A 206 11.44 -27.02 -12.85
C TYR A 206 11.63 -25.98 -11.72
N GLY A 207 12.83 -25.52 -11.45
CA GLY A 207 13.20 -24.45 -10.55
C GLY A 207 13.52 -23.16 -11.30
N GLU A 208 13.73 -22.11 -10.55
CA GLU A 208 14.09 -20.77 -11.01
C GLU A 208 15.59 -20.60 -10.84
N PHE A 209 16.32 -20.51 -11.95
CA PHE A 209 17.79 -20.38 -11.95
C PHE A 209 18.17 -18.91 -12.16
N TYR A 210 19.06 -18.40 -11.32
CA TYR A 210 19.65 -17.07 -11.44
C TYR A 210 21.18 -17.15 -11.30
N MET A 211 21.89 -16.35 -12.10
CA MET A 211 23.33 -16.23 -12.04
C MET A 211 23.77 -14.81 -12.40
N SER A 212 24.78 -14.28 -11.70
CA SER A 212 25.40 -13.00 -12.03
C SER A 212 26.92 -13.07 -11.88
N GLY A 213 27.61 -12.18 -12.59
CA GLY A 213 29.08 -12.13 -12.50
C GLY A 213 29.71 -11.07 -13.39
N GLY A 214 31.02 -10.94 -13.29
CA GLY A 214 31.86 -10.09 -14.11
C GLY A 214 32.37 -10.81 -15.36
N ILE A 215 32.45 -10.09 -16.49
CA ILE A 215 33.12 -10.51 -17.71
C ILE A 215 34.47 -9.81 -17.84
N LYS A 216 34.54 -8.56 -17.36
CA LYS A 216 35.76 -7.75 -17.30
C LYS A 216 35.77 -6.91 -16.01
N PRO A 217 36.96 -6.66 -15.35
CA PRO A 217 38.29 -7.01 -15.84
C PRO A 217 38.60 -8.51 -15.86
N ASP A 218 38.00 -9.27 -14.91
CA ASP A 218 38.18 -10.72 -14.78
C ASP A 218 36.84 -11.43 -14.95
N THR A 219 36.87 -12.65 -15.47
CA THR A 219 35.64 -13.46 -15.58
C THR A 219 35.41 -14.21 -14.27
N GLU A 220 34.41 -13.79 -13.54
CA GLU A 220 34.06 -14.35 -12.22
C GLU A 220 32.53 -14.49 -12.09
N ILE A 221 32.12 -15.57 -11.44
CA ILE A 221 30.70 -15.75 -11.04
C ILE A 221 30.57 -15.29 -9.60
N ASP A 222 29.84 -14.18 -9.40
CA ASP A 222 29.65 -13.60 -8.07
C ASP A 222 28.53 -14.29 -7.31
N TYR A 223 27.49 -14.72 -8.00
CA TYR A 223 26.28 -15.26 -7.40
C TYR A 223 25.60 -16.26 -8.34
N GLY A 224 25.09 -17.34 -7.82
CA GLY A 224 24.32 -18.31 -8.60
C GLY A 224 23.47 -19.19 -7.71
N ASN A 225 22.19 -19.30 -8.03
CA ASN A 225 21.27 -20.17 -7.30
C ASN A 225 20.20 -20.80 -8.18
N LEU A 226 19.62 -21.87 -7.66
CA LEU A 226 18.43 -22.53 -8.18
C LEU A 226 17.38 -22.57 -7.08
N THR A 227 16.26 -21.90 -7.30
CA THR A 227 15.19 -21.71 -6.32
C THR A 227 13.97 -22.54 -6.71
N TYR A 228 13.40 -23.23 -5.75
CA TYR A 228 12.12 -23.91 -5.86
C TYR A 228 11.15 -23.29 -4.87
N SER A 229 10.19 -22.52 -5.37
CA SER A 229 9.25 -21.79 -4.53
C SER A 229 8.17 -22.67 -3.94
N ASN A 230 7.79 -22.40 -2.68
CA ASN A 230 6.72 -23.06 -1.93
C ASN A 230 6.84 -24.59 -1.86
N ILE A 231 8.04 -25.12 -1.63
CA ILE A 231 8.28 -26.57 -1.59
C ILE A 231 7.71 -27.21 -0.33
N ILE A 232 7.95 -26.62 0.83
CA ILE A 232 7.52 -27.16 2.13
C ILE A 232 6.97 -26.03 2.98
N ARG A 233 5.65 -26.04 3.27
CA ARG A 233 5.00 -25.10 4.18
C ARG A 233 5.33 -23.63 3.90
N ASP A 234 5.17 -23.23 2.64
CA ASP A 234 5.42 -21.88 2.12
C ASP A 234 6.89 -21.43 2.16
N ASN A 235 7.83 -22.37 2.40
CA ASN A 235 9.27 -22.07 2.30
C ASN A 235 9.80 -22.35 0.89
N ASP A 236 10.70 -21.47 0.46
CA ASP A 236 11.46 -21.63 -0.76
C ASP A 236 12.74 -22.44 -0.49
N LEU A 237 13.03 -23.38 -1.36
CA LEU A 237 14.30 -24.12 -1.36
C LEU A 237 15.26 -23.44 -2.32
N VAL A 238 16.37 -22.93 -1.79
CA VAL A 238 17.46 -22.34 -2.57
C VAL A 238 18.67 -23.25 -2.54
N LEU A 239 19.16 -23.61 -3.71
CA LEU A 239 20.39 -24.36 -3.91
C LEU A 239 21.43 -23.45 -4.58
N GLY A 240 22.55 -23.18 -3.92
CA GLY A 240 23.58 -22.26 -4.42
C GLY A 240 23.89 -21.14 -3.46
N SER A 241 24.07 -19.94 -3.98
CA SER A 241 24.41 -18.74 -3.18
C SER A 241 23.18 -18.15 -2.49
N PHE A 242 23.31 -17.84 -1.21
CA PHE A 242 22.30 -17.14 -0.40
C PHE A 242 22.95 -16.39 0.76
N SER A 243 22.20 -15.50 1.40
CA SER A 243 22.64 -14.76 2.59
C SER A 243 22.11 -15.39 3.87
N LEU A 244 22.98 -15.64 4.84
CA LEU A 244 22.61 -16.14 6.16
C LEU A 244 21.97 -15.04 7.02
N ILE A 245 20.96 -15.44 7.79
CA ILE A 245 20.25 -14.54 8.73
C ILE A 245 20.81 -14.73 10.13
N ALA A 246 21.95 -14.11 10.40
CA ALA A 246 22.62 -14.16 11.70
C ALA A 246 22.03 -13.14 12.69
N PRO A 247 22.22 -13.34 14.02
CA PRO A 247 21.94 -12.33 15.04
C PRO A 247 22.72 -11.03 14.80
N ASN A 248 22.09 -9.89 15.07
CA ASN A 248 22.65 -8.57 14.76
C ASN A 248 23.94 -8.22 15.53
N PHE A 249 24.14 -8.83 16.69
CA PHE A 249 25.33 -8.55 17.52
C PHE A 249 26.60 -9.26 17.01
N LEU A 250 26.48 -10.15 16.02
CA LEU A 250 27.59 -10.86 15.39
C LEU A 250 27.98 -10.21 14.08
N ASN A 251 29.27 -10.02 13.86
CA ASN A 251 29.82 -9.63 12.56
C ASN A 251 30.12 -10.88 11.73
N VAL A 252 29.09 -11.46 11.08
CA VAL A 252 29.15 -12.74 10.35
C VAL A 252 29.35 -12.52 8.86
N ASP A 253 30.15 -13.36 8.23
CA ASP A 253 30.19 -13.48 6.78
C ASP A 253 28.90 -14.13 6.28
N SER A 254 27.96 -13.28 5.82
CA SER A 254 26.62 -13.73 5.48
C SER A 254 26.53 -14.47 4.16
N LYS A 255 27.44 -14.21 3.20
CA LYS A 255 27.42 -14.84 1.87
C LYS A 255 27.79 -16.33 1.97
N THR A 256 26.86 -17.19 1.62
CA THR A 256 26.93 -18.63 1.82
C THR A 256 26.59 -19.37 0.54
N LEU A 257 27.40 -20.40 0.23
CA LEU A 257 27.11 -21.36 -0.84
C LEU A 257 26.60 -22.67 -0.23
N GLY A 258 25.38 -23.06 -0.52
CA GLY A 258 24.80 -24.27 0.09
C GLY A 258 23.32 -24.44 -0.19
N ILE A 259 22.57 -24.76 0.86
CA ILE A 259 21.13 -25.02 0.81
C ILE A 259 20.42 -24.12 1.82
N SER A 260 19.43 -23.38 1.36
CA SER A 260 18.52 -22.59 2.22
C SER A 260 17.08 -23.04 2.02
N LEU A 261 16.36 -23.19 3.12
CA LEU A 261 14.93 -23.43 3.15
C LEU A 261 14.31 -22.38 4.04
N ASP A 262 13.83 -21.28 3.45
CA ASP A 262 13.29 -20.11 4.13
C ASP A 262 12.30 -19.35 3.23
N ASN A 263 11.49 -18.49 3.79
CA ASN A 263 10.50 -17.69 3.04
C ASN A 263 10.68 -16.17 3.16
N ASN A 264 11.80 -15.69 3.69
CA ASN A 264 11.99 -14.27 4.03
C ASN A 264 12.97 -13.57 3.08
N ASP A 265 12.47 -12.70 2.23
CA ASP A 265 13.26 -11.78 1.38
C ASP A 265 13.60 -10.46 2.08
N THR A 266 12.81 -10.04 3.05
CA THR A 266 13.01 -8.79 3.80
C THR A 266 12.72 -9.01 5.28
N TYR A 267 13.65 -8.56 6.13
CA TYR A 267 13.56 -8.77 7.57
C TYR A 267 13.38 -7.47 8.30
N VAL A 268 12.46 -7.48 9.26
CA VAL A 268 12.33 -6.41 10.23
C VAL A 268 12.73 -6.95 11.59
N THR A 269 13.71 -6.32 12.20
CA THR A 269 14.16 -6.67 13.55
C THR A 269 14.16 -5.40 14.40
N ARG A 270 14.15 -5.57 15.71
CA ARG A 270 14.37 -4.47 16.66
C ARG A 270 15.62 -4.74 17.46
N ASP A 271 16.45 -3.73 17.57
CA ASP A 271 17.64 -3.76 18.41
C ASP A 271 17.74 -2.44 19.17
N GLY A 272 17.73 -2.51 20.49
CA GLY A 272 17.89 -1.36 21.33
C GLY A 272 16.86 -0.24 21.16
N GLY A 273 15.60 -0.55 20.89
CA GLY A 273 14.55 0.45 20.64
C GLY A 273 14.53 0.96 19.20
N ILE A 274 15.46 0.50 18.40
CA ILE A 274 15.59 0.85 17.00
C ILE A 274 14.89 -0.21 16.17
N THR A 275 13.98 0.20 15.30
CA THR A 275 13.45 -0.69 14.25
C THR A 275 14.51 -0.82 13.17
N ILE A 276 14.98 -2.03 12.92
CA ILE A 276 15.96 -2.33 11.89
C ILE A 276 15.24 -3.04 10.76
N ILE A 277 15.22 -2.42 9.59
CA ILE A 277 14.70 -3.00 8.35
C ILE A 277 15.90 -3.43 7.53
N LYS A 278 16.07 -4.75 7.38
CA LYS A 278 17.13 -5.35 6.57
C LYS A 278 16.54 -6.01 5.35
N GLY A 279 17.32 -6.09 4.31
CA GLY A 279 16.95 -6.84 3.13
C GLY A 279 18.06 -6.87 2.12
N GLU A 280 17.82 -7.59 1.05
CA GLU A 280 18.69 -7.71 -0.10
C GLU A 280 18.05 -7.03 -1.30
N ALA A 281 18.81 -6.19 -1.98
CA ALA A 281 18.40 -5.57 -3.23
C ALA A 281 19.59 -5.59 -4.18
N ILE A 282 19.71 -6.65 -4.94
CA ILE A 282 20.80 -6.85 -5.91
C ILE A 282 20.69 -5.74 -6.96
N ASN A 283 21.80 -5.03 -7.22
CA ASN A 283 21.87 -3.92 -8.19
C ASN A 283 21.01 -2.68 -7.86
N ALA A 284 20.54 -2.53 -6.64
CA ALA A 284 19.92 -1.29 -6.23
C ALA A 284 20.93 -0.12 -6.27
N GLU A 285 20.52 0.99 -6.81
CA GLU A 285 21.27 2.25 -6.77
C GLU A 285 20.98 3.02 -5.49
N SER A 286 19.68 3.11 -5.17
CA SER A 286 19.24 3.78 -3.95
C SER A 286 17.95 3.13 -3.44
N ILE A 287 17.73 3.25 -2.15
CA ILE A 287 16.50 2.81 -1.50
C ILE A 287 15.99 3.98 -0.67
N GLU A 288 14.73 4.31 -0.85
CA GLU A 288 14.00 5.28 -0.06
C GLU A 288 13.06 4.55 0.89
N LEU A 289 13.05 4.96 2.15
CA LEU A 289 12.17 4.41 3.16
C LEU A 289 11.06 5.40 3.47
N TYR A 290 9.84 4.96 3.29
CA TYR A 290 8.63 5.74 3.58
C TYR A 290 7.92 5.20 4.80
N ARG A 291 7.34 6.10 5.61
CA ARG A 291 6.40 5.80 6.67
C ARG A 291 5.12 6.58 6.44
N ASN A 292 3.97 5.88 6.32
CA ASN A 292 2.67 6.52 6.04
C ASN A 292 2.73 7.52 4.85
N SER A 293 3.39 7.12 3.76
CA SER A 293 3.62 7.94 2.55
C SER A 293 4.63 9.09 2.68
N PHE A 294 5.27 9.27 3.83
CA PHE A 294 6.32 10.27 4.03
C PHE A 294 7.71 9.62 3.97
N LEU A 295 8.60 10.23 3.20
CA LEU A 295 9.99 9.81 3.11
C LEU A 295 10.71 10.13 4.43
N ILE A 296 11.20 9.08 5.13
CA ILE A 296 11.85 9.22 6.43
C ILE A 296 13.34 8.94 6.40
N ASP A 297 13.81 8.13 5.46
CA ASP A 297 15.25 7.83 5.30
C ASP A 297 15.54 7.36 3.88
N TYR A 298 16.81 7.40 3.48
CA TYR A 298 17.25 6.87 2.19
C TYR A 298 18.68 6.34 2.25
N LYS A 299 18.99 5.38 1.38
CA LYS A 299 20.35 4.89 1.16
C LYS A 299 20.74 5.00 -0.30
N ASN A 300 21.92 5.52 -0.53
CA ASN A 300 22.54 5.56 -1.85
C ASN A 300 23.76 4.64 -1.83
N PHE A 301 23.78 3.63 -2.68
CA PHE A 301 24.89 2.68 -2.74
C PHE A 301 26.05 3.16 -3.61
N GLY A 302 25.85 4.25 -4.37
CA GLY A 302 26.88 4.82 -5.25
C GLY A 302 27.40 3.83 -6.28
N ASP A 303 28.62 4.09 -6.76
CA ASP A 303 29.26 3.27 -7.82
C ASP A 303 29.99 2.02 -7.34
N LYS A 304 29.75 1.56 -6.13
CA LYS A 304 30.32 0.29 -5.68
C LYS A 304 29.63 -0.85 -6.44
N GLY A 305 30.44 -1.67 -7.13
CA GLY A 305 30.01 -2.68 -8.07
C GLY A 305 28.96 -3.68 -7.58
N PHE A 306 28.77 -4.74 -8.34
CA PHE A 306 27.78 -5.83 -8.17
C PHE A 306 27.82 -6.60 -6.84
N GLU A 307 28.49 -6.11 -5.84
CA GLU A 307 28.48 -6.72 -4.52
C GLU A 307 27.04 -6.85 -4.03
N ASN A 308 26.75 -8.00 -3.50
CA ASN A 308 25.50 -8.36 -2.84
C ASN A 308 25.10 -7.24 -1.89
N LYS A 309 24.07 -6.44 -2.24
CA LYS A 309 23.79 -5.21 -1.52
C LYS A 309 22.71 -5.49 -0.48
N ASN A 310 23.19 -5.93 0.66
CA ASN A 310 22.39 -5.92 1.85
C ASN A 310 22.14 -4.46 2.27
N PHE A 311 20.91 -4.10 2.50
CA PHE A 311 20.54 -2.82 3.07
C PHE A 311 20.08 -2.99 4.51
N GLU A 312 20.33 -1.96 5.30
CA GLU A 312 19.87 -1.87 6.67
C GLU A 312 19.44 -0.42 6.95
N PHE A 313 18.18 -0.22 7.28
CA PHE A 313 17.68 1.03 7.83
C PHE A 313 17.52 0.87 9.33
N ARG A 314 18.02 1.83 10.08
CA ARG A 314 17.87 1.93 11.53
C ARG A 314 16.95 3.10 11.83
N ILE A 315 15.76 2.82 12.34
CA ILE A 315 14.75 3.81 12.58
C ILE A 315 14.53 3.91 14.07
N ASP A 316 14.92 5.04 14.62
CA ASP A 316 14.64 5.39 16.00
C ASP A 316 13.16 5.78 16.11
N ASP A 317 12.24 4.81 16.12
CA ASP A 317 10.86 5.11 16.33
C ASP A 317 10.23 4.20 17.39
N GLY A 318 9.54 4.82 18.33
CA GLY A 318 8.69 4.15 19.30
C GLY A 318 7.31 3.80 18.76
N VAL A 319 7.08 3.92 17.43
CA VAL A 319 5.75 3.72 16.85
C VAL A 319 5.51 2.24 16.60
N ILE A 320 4.71 1.65 17.48
CA ILE A 320 4.13 0.32 17.27
C ILE A 320 3.14 0.41 16.11
N ASN A 321 3.25 -0.45 15.10
CA ASN A 321 2.37 -0.53 13.93
C ASN A 321 2.54 0.57 12.87
N SER A 322 3.75 0.99 12.57
CA SER A 322 4.00 1.81 11.39
C SER A 322 4.06 0.94 10.12
N ASN A 323 3.35 1.37 9.08
CA ASN A 323 3.49 0.79 7.75
C ASN A 323 4.67 1.46 7.05
N TYR A 324 5.71 0.67 6.80
CA TYR A 324 6.85 1.11 6.03
C TYR A 324 6.74 0.67 4.58
N ILE A 325 7.18 1.51 3.67
CA ILE A 325 7.30 1.21 2.24
C ILE A 325 8.72 1.51 1.83
N LEU A 326 9.41 0.53 1.27
CA LEU A 326 10.69 0.71 0.62
C LEU A 326 10.45 0.95 -0.86
N LYS A 327 10.95 2.07 -1.40
CA LYS A 327 11.08 2.29 -2.84
C LYS A 327 12.51 2.04 -3.22
N ILE A 328 12.72 0.95 -3.94
CA ILE A 328 14.05 0.51 -4.38
C ILE A 328 14.24 0.97 -5.81
N TYR A 329 15.22 1.80 -6.04
CA TYR A 329 15.60 2.29 -7.35
C TYR A 329 16.82 1.49 -7.81
N TYR A 330 16.63 0.76 -8.88
CA TYR A 330 17.71 -0.05 -9.46
C TYR A 330 18.49 0.74 -10.50
N ARG A 331 19.72 0.35 -10.75
CA ARG A 331 20.59 0.99 -11.74
C ARG A 331 20.04 0.96 -13.15
N ASP A 332 19.19 0.00 -13.43
CA ASP A 332 18.49 -0.17 -14.69
C ASP A 332 17.25 0.71 -14.85
N GLY A 333 16.99 1.60 -13.91
CA GLY A 333 15.84 2.49 -13.90
C GLY A 333 14.56 1.86 -13.34
N LYS A 334 14.57 0.56 -13.01
CA LYS A 334 13.45 -0.09 -12.35
C LYS A 334 13.19 0.54 -10.99
N ILE A 335 11.92 0.71 -10.64
CA ILE A 335 11.47 1.11 -9.30
C ILE A 335 10.62 -0.03 -8.75
N GLU A 336 10.97 -0.49 -7.56
CA GLU A 336 10.24 -1.52 -6.84
C GLU A 336 9.72 -0.97 -5.53
N GLU A 337 8.44 -1.20 -5.21
CA GLU A 337 7.87 -0.86 -3.92
C GLU A 337 7.69 -2.15 -3.10
N ARG A 338 8.37 -2.24 -1.95
CA ARG A 338 8.18 -3.32 -0.97
C ARG A 338 7.48 -2.77 0.26
N ARG A 339 6.37 -3.38 0.64
CA ARG A 339 5.74 -3.11 1.92
C ARG A 339 6.45 -3.89 3.01
N VAL A 340 6.84 -3.19 4.06
CA VAL A 340 7.51 -3.77 5.22
C VAL A 340 6.56 -3.71 6.40
N TYR A 341 6.14 -4.85 6.87
CA TYR A 341 5.25 -4.95 8.01
C TYR A 341 6.05 -4.91 9.32
N SER A 342 5.53 -4.20 10.31
CA SER A 342 6.15 -4.16 11.65
C SER A 342 6.16 -5.54 12.31
N LEU A 343 7.18 -5.80 13.12
CA LEU A 343 7.43 -7.06 13.82
C LEU A 343 6.28 -7.59 14.68
N SER A 344 5.39 -6.72 15.13
CA SER A 344 4.36 -7.10 16.09
C SER A 344 3.38 -8.17 15.57
N ASP A 345 3.20 -8.26 14.25
CA ASP A 345 2.22 -9.18 13.67
C ASP A 345 2.85 -10.37 12.92
N THR A 346 4.10 -10.28 12.48
CA THR A 346 4.72 -11.32 11.62
C THR A 346 5.31 -12.51 12.38
N ASN A 347 5.69 -12.34 13.64
CA ASN A 347 6.34 -13.39 14.42
C ASN A 347 5.38 -14.15 15.36
N LEU A 348 4.17 -13.62 15.60
CA LEU A 348 3.17 -14.29 16.43
C LEU A 348 2.37 -15.28 15.58
N LEU A 349 2.53 -16.56 15.87
CA LEU A 349 1.85 -17.63 15.17
C LEU A 349 0.52 -17.98 15.88
N LYS A 350 -0.54 -18.23 15.08
CA LYS A 350 -1.80 -18.75 15.60
C LYS A 350 -1.59 -20.12 16.26
N LYS A 351 -2.45 -20.46 17.22
CA LYS A 351 -2.42 -21.76 17.91
C LYS A 351 -2.32 -22.94 16.94
N GLY A 352 -1.34 -23.79 17.16
CA GLY A 352 -1.10 -24.98 16.36
C GLY A 352 -0.41 -24.74 15.02
N LYS A 353 -0.09 -23.47 14.67
CA LYS A 353 0.72 -23.17 13.49
C LYS A 353 2.20 -23.20 13.85
N ASP A 354 3.00 -23.60 12.88
CA ASP A 354 4.46 -23.64 13.00
C ASP A 354 5.14 -22.97 11.80
N ARG A 355 6.39 -22.57 12.00
CA ARG A 355 7.29 -22.04 10.98
C ARG A 355 8.69 -22.57 11.25
N PHE A 356 9.41 -22.92 10.21
CA PHE A 356 10.80 -23.35 10.33
C PHE A 356 11.64 -22.75 9.20
N SER A 357 12.91 -22.55 9.47
CA SER A 357 13.92 -22.21 8.47
C SER A 357 15.16 -23.05 8.68
N LEU A 358 15.85 -23.38 7.59
CA LEU A 358 17.10 -24.14 7.61
C LEU A 358 18.03 -23.60 6.53
N GLN A 359 19.21 -23.14 6.94
CA GLN A 359 20.23 -22.62 6.05
C GLN A 359 21.54 -23.33 6.37
N LEU A 360 22.12 -24.01 5.39
CA LEU A 360 23.35 -24.81 5.56
C LEU A 360 24.27 -24.58 4.37
N GLY A 361 25.55 -24.31 4.63
CA GLY A 361 26.50 -24.11 3.56
C GLY A 361 27.93 -23.83 4.01
N LYS A 362 28.67 -23.19 3.12
CA LYS A 362 30.03 -22.75 3.35
C LYS A 362 30.13 -21.25 3.04
N THR A 363 30.96 -20.55 3.81
CA THR A 363 31.28 -19.14 3.52
C THR A 363 31.89 -19.02 2.13
N ASP A 364 31.51 -18.01 1.39
CA ASP A 364 32.11 -17.70 0.11
C ASP A 364 33.59 -17.26 0.33
N GLY A 365 34.49 -17.75 -0.49
CA GLY A 365 35.92 -17.44 -0.41
C GLY A 365 36.74 -18.21 0.65
N LYS A 366 36.30 -18.32 1.91
CA LYS A 366 37.03 -19.03 2.98
C LYS A 366 36.67 -20.52 3.09
N GLY A 367 35.47 -20.91 2.64
CA GLY A 367 35.02 -22.30 2.65
C GLY A 367 34.64 -22.86 4.03
N ASP A 368 34.52 -22.02 5.05
CA ASP A 368 34.13 -22.44 6.39
C ASP A 368 32.67 -22.87 6.44
N GLN A 369 32.40 -23.99 7.13
CA GLN A 369 31.02 -24.50 7.29
C GLN A 369 30.23 -23.64 8.24
N GLN A 370 29.07 -23.23 7.80
CA GLN A 370 28.09 -22.49 8.60
C GLN A 370 26.65 -22.91 8.35
N GLY A 371 25.79 -22.62 9.32
CA GLY A 371 24.37 -22.96 9.16
C GLY A 371 23.54 -22.48 10.32
N ILE A 372 22.24 -22.29 10.03
CA ILE A 372 21.21 -21.87 10.96
C ILE A 372 20.00 -22.79 10.76
N GLY A 373 19.45 -23.30 11.85
CA GLY A 373 18.17 -23.96 11.85
C GLY A 373 17.29 -23.38 12.94
N LYS A 374 16.07 -22.97 12.59
CA LYS A 374 15.10 -22.37 13.54
C LYS A 374 13.73 -23.03 13.37
N TYR A 375 13.03 -23.16 14.49
CA TYR A 375 11.67 -23.65 14.53
C TYR A 375 10.85 -22.82 15.52
N PHE A 376 9.68 -22.37 15.07
CA PHE A 376 8.73 -21.60 15.86
C PHE A 376 7.37 -22.30 15.90
N TYR A 377 6.70 -22.26 17.05
CA TYR A 377 5.40 -22.89 17.26
C TYR A 377 4.46 -21.98 18.03
N GLY A 378 3.26 -21.77 17.51
CA GLY A 378 2.15 -21.08 18.19
C GLY A 378 1.49 -21.98 19.21
N VAL A 379 1.81 -21.80 20.50
CA VAL A 379 1.24 -22.56 21.61
C VAL A 379 -0.20 -22.14 21.85
N THR A 380 -0.44 -20.85 21.79
CA THR A 380 -1.77 -20.20 21.80
C THR A 380 -1.76 -19.10 20.75
N ASP A 381 -2.91 -18.46 20.49
CA ASP A 381 -2.97 -17.29 19.60
C ASP A 381 -2.16 -16.09 20.14
N ASN A 382 -1.74 -16.15 21.37
CA ASN A 382 -1.01 -15.09 22.06
C ASN A 382 0.43 -15.48 22.47
N ILE A 383 0.85 -16.71 22.25
CA ILE A 383 2.18 -17.20 22.65
C ILE A 383 2.81 -18.00 21.51
N THR A 384 3.98 -17.55 21.06
CA THR A 384 4.85 -18.29 20.16
C THR A 384 6.17 -18.61 20.87
N LEU A 385 6.60 -19.86 20.77
CA LEU A 385 7.89 -20.31 21.22
C LEU A 385 8.79 -20.64 20.05
N GLY A 386 10.05 -20.23 20.11
CA GLY A 386 11.06 -20.49 19.10
C GLY A 386 12.29 -21.19 19.71
N ILE A 387 12.88 -22.07 18.93
CA ILE A 387 14.18 -22.67 19.20
C ILE A 387 15.03 -22.67 17.95
N GLY A 388 16.33 -22.37 18.08
CA GLY A 388 17.25 -22.35 16.95
C GLY A 388 18.64 -22.84 17.32
N GLY A 389 19.32 -23.46 16.37
CA GLY A 389 20.75 -23.82 16.47
C GLY A 389 21.53 -23.13 15.36
N MET A 390 22.67 -22.56 15.70
CA MET A 390 23.53 -21.84 14.75
C MET A 390 24.97 -22.26 14.89
N ASN A 391 25.62 -22.42 13.75
CA ASN A 391 27.07 -22.57 13.62
C ASN A 391 27.53 -21.50 12.61
N LEU A 392 28.20 -20.47 13.08
CA LEU A 392 28.51 -19.28 12.29
C LEU A 392 30.00 -18.98 12.30
N THR A 393 30.47 -18.33 11.26
CA THR A 393 31.85 -17.86 11.15
C THR A 393 31.83 -16.34 10.96
N SER A 394 32.58 -15.61 11.78
CA SER A 394 32.71 -14.16 11.63
C SER A 394 33.55 -13.80 10.41
N VAL A 395 33.48 -12.55 10.00
CA VAL A 395 34.32 -11.99 8.93
C VAL A 395 35.82 -12.16 9.27
N ASP A 396 36.18 -12.13 10.57
CA ASP A 396 37.56 -12.34 11.06
C ASP A 396 37.98 -13.81 11.21
N GLY A 397 37.04 -14.74 10.97
CA GLY A 397 37.27 -16.20 11.02
C GLY A 397 36.98 -16.84 12.38
N GLU A 398 36.45 -16.09 13.35
CA GLU A 398 35.98 -16.65 14.63
C GLU A 398 34.73 -17.50 14.43
N LYS A 399 34.64 -18.62 15.18
CA LYS A 399 33.52 -19.59 15.08
C LYS A 399 32.61 -19.50 16.29
N TYR A 400 31.32 -19.33 16.05
CA TYR A 400 30.26 -19.27 17.05
C TYR A 400 29.35 -20.50 16.93
N LYS A 401 28.99 -21.10 18.08
CA LYS A 401 27.99 -22.17 18.15
C LYS A 401 26.92 -21.77 19.15
N LEU A 402 25.78 -21.34 18.65
CA LEU A 402 24.73 -20.76 19.47
C LEU A 402 23.48 -21.65 19.49
N LEU A 403 22.82 -21.68 20.64
CA LEU A 403 21.44 -22.13 20.81
C LEU A 403 20.58 -20.92 21.05
N GLU A 404 19.60 -20.68 20.18
CA GLU A 404 18.61 -19.63 20.33
C GLU A 404 17.35 -20.18 20.98
N ASN A 405 16.79 -19.44 21.95
CA ASN A 405 15.45 -19.64 22.48
C ASN A 405 14.71 -18.31 22.34
N ASP A 406 13.54 -18.33 21.75
CA ASP A 406 12.69 -17.16 21.54
C ASP A 406 11.32 -17.39 22.18
N ILE A 407 10.84 -16.40 22.94
CA ILE A 407 9.52 -16.39 23.55
C ILE A 407 8.86 -15.08 23.13
N LEU A 408 7.80 -15.17 22.36
CA LEU A 408 6.97 -14.05 22.00
C LEU A 408 5.61 -14.20 22.65
N PHE A 409 5.20 -13.21 23.41
CA PHE A 409 3.94 -13.18 24.16
C PHE A 409 3.20 -11.87 23.92
N ARG A 410 1.92 -11.97 23.55
CA ARG A 410 1.00 -10.84 23.41
C ARG A 410 -0.14 -10.99 24.38
N THR A 411 -0.49 -9.93 25.10
CA THR A 411 -1.66 -9.91 25.99
C THR A 411 -2.27 -8.52 26.00
N GLY A 412 -3.38 -8.40 26.69
CA GLY A 412 -4.12 -7.16 26.81
C GLY A 412 -5.35 -7.12 25.91
N THR A 413 -6.12 -6.06 26.06
CA THR A 413 -7.26 -5.76 25.20
C THR A 413 -6.78 -4.91 24.02
N ASP A 414 -7.64 -4.72 23.00
CA ASP A 414 -7.32 -3.83 21.86
C ASP A 414 -7.01 -2.38 22.28
N LYS A 415 -7.46 -1.99 23.49
CA LYS A 415 -7.16 -0.68 24.08
C LYS A 415 -5.82 -0.62 24.82
N PHE A 416 -5.31 -1.75 25.29
CA PHE A 416 -4.08 -1.86 26.09
C PHE A 416 -3.25 -3.08 25.64
N PRO A 417 -2.84 -3.16 24.38
CA PRO A 417 -2.02 -4.28 23.92
C PRO A 417 -0.63 -4.22 24.57
N LEU A 418 -0.15 -5.36 25.01
CA LEU A 418 1.21 -5.57 25.49
C LEU A 418 1.87 -6.64 24.65
N LEU A 419 3.05 -6.36 24.13
CA LEU A 419 3.92 -7.31 23.46
C LEU A 419 5.19 -7.48 24.30
N PHE A 420 5.56 -8.71 24.54
CA PHE A 420 6.80 -9.09 25.20
C PHE A 420 7.56 -10.07 24.33
N GLN A 421 8.83 -9.80 24.09
CA GLN A 421 9.75 -10.71 23.41
C GLN A 421 10.98 -10.91 24.25
N TYR A 422 11.37 -12.16 24.41
CA TYR A 422 12.62 -12.59 25.02
C TYR A 422 13.35 -13.51 24.06
N LYS A 423 14.60 -13.18 23.74
CA LYS A 423 15.53 -14.01 22.98
C LYS A 423 16.75 -14.30 23.83
N ASN A 424 17.16 -15.55 23.83
CA ASN A 424 18.39 -15.97 24.47
C ASN A 424 19.26 -16.72 23.49
N TYR A 425 20.54 -16.40 23.43
CA TYR A 425 21.54 -17.05 22.61
C TYR A 425 22.64 -17.59 23.53
N TYR A 426 22.61 -18.90 23.78
CA TYR A 426 23.65 -19.57 24.53
C TYR A 426 24.81 -19.95 23.63
N ASP A 427 26.01 -19.43 23.90
CA ASP A 427 27.24 -19.76 23.18
C ASP A 427 27.92 -20.98 23.83
N TYR A 428 27.90 -22.12 23.14
CA TYR A 428 28.50 -23.35 23.62
C TYR A 428 30.03 -23.33 23.69
N LYS A 429 30.68 -22.52 22.80
CA LYS A 429 32.16 -22.40 22.80
C LYS A 429 32.66 -21.65 24.01
N ASN A 430 32.03 -20.51 24.27
CA ASN A 430 32.46 -19.59 25.33
C ASN A 430 31.69 -19.83 26.63
N LYS A 431 30.63 -20.63 26.62
CA LYS A 431 29.72 -20.90 27.76
C LYS A 431 29.03 -19.63 28.26
N ASP A 432 28.74 -18.72 27.36
CA ASP A 432 28.17 -17.42 27.65
C ASP A 432 26.69 -17.37 27.24
N ASN A 433 25.93 -16.55 27.96
CA ASN A 433 24.54 -16.23 27.64
C ASN A 433 24.47 -14.82 27.09
N ASN A 434 23.86 -14.69 25.91
CA ASN A 434 23.49 -13.40 25.31
C ASN A 434 21.96 -13.34 25.27
N PHE A 435 21.37 -12.22 25.65
CA PHE A 435 19.91 -12.11 25.62
C PHE A 435 19.42 -10.72 25.28
N GLU A 436 18.23 -10.69 24.73
CA GLU A 436 17.48 -9.52 24.31
C GLU A 436 16.09 -9.59 24.92
N ILE A 437 15.62 -8.49 25.51
CA ILE A 437 14.26 -8.32 26.01
C ILE A 437 13.67 -7.09 25.35
N THR A 438 12.49 -7.23 24.77
CA THR A 438 11.70 -6.12 24.26
C THR A 438 10.32 -6.17 24.87
N VAL A 439 9.88 -5.05 25.43
CA VAL A 439 8.51 -4.86 25.93
C VAL A 439 7.91 -3.65 25.26
N GLU A 440 6.76 -3.84 24.65
CA GLU A 440 6.00 -2.76 24.01
C GLU A 440 4.59 -2.75 24.57
N GLN A 441 4.13 -1.59 24.99
CA GLN A 441 2.79 -1.42 25.52
C GLN A 441 2.15 -0.15 25.01
N LYS A 442 0.90 -0.24 24.60
CA LYS A 442 0.07 0.92 24.33
C LYS A 442 -0.88 1.14 25.49
N ILE A 443 -0.85 2.34 26.07
CA ILE A 443 -1.75 2.76 27.15
C ILE A 443 -2.48 4.01 26.69
N PHE A 444 -3.75 3.92 26.33
CA PHE A 444 -4.51 4.95 25.62
C PHE A 444 -3.78 5.37 24.35
N ASP A 445 -3.35 6.64 24.23
CA ASP A 445 -2.61 7.18 23.08
C ASP A 445 -1.10 7.18 23.29
N TYR A 446 -0.61 6.65 24.43
CA TYR A 446 0.81 6.58 24.71
C TYR A 446 1.38 5.23 24.32
N ASN A 447 2.50 5.24 23.60
CA ASN A 447 3.31 4.08 23.26
C ASN A 447 4.50 4.03 24.21
N LEU A 448 4.62 2.95 24.98
CA LEU A 448 5.73 2.68 25.89
C LEU A 448 6.58 1.59 25.29
N GLN A 449 7.91 1.78 25.25
CA GLN A 449 8.84 0.75 24.84
C GLN A 449 9.97 0.63 25.85
N TYR A 450 10.34 -0.60 26.15
CA TYR A 450 11.53 -0.93 26.91
C TYR A 450 12.33 -1.99 26.18
N VAL A 451 13.65 -1.77 26.05
CA VAL A 451 14.57 -2.73 25.43
C VAL A 451 15.78 -2.92 26.33
N MET A 452 16.18 -4.16 26.47
CA MET A 452 17.39 -4.54 27.21
C MET A 452 18.16 -5.62 26.44
N ASN A 453 19.41 -5.35 26.12
CA ASN A 453 20.33 -6.32 25.48
C ASN A 453 21.55 -6.52 26.37
N ARG A 454 21.97 -7.76 26.48
CA ARG A 454 23.17 -8.17 27.22
C ARG A 454 23.93 -9.18 26.41
N TYR A 455 25.13 -8.82 26.01
CA TYR A 455 26.00 -9.68 25.22
C TYR A 455 27.34 -9.87 25.92
N SER A 456 27.93 -11.05 25.78
CA SER A 456 29.29 -11.36 26.23
C SER A 456 30.32 -10.70 25.32
N GLU A 457 31.42 -10.25 25.90
CA GLU A 457 32.56 -9.70 25.14
C GLU A 457 33.11 -10.68 24.12
N ASN A 458 33.04 -11.97 24.41
CA ASN A 458 33.52 -13.02 23.50
C ASN A 458 32.55 -13.30 22.33
N SER A 459 31.35 -12.72 22.35
CA SER A 459 30.29 -13.00 21.36
C SER A 459 30.02 -11.82 20.40
N ILE A 460 30.59 -10.63 20.65
CA ILE A 460 30.38 -9.43 19.86
C ILE A 460 31.65 -8.98 19.15
N ALA A 461 31.49 -8.21 18.06
CA ALA A 461 32.63 -7.54 17.41
C ALA A 461 33.32 -6.56 18.34
N GLU A 462 34.62 -6.29 18.09
CA GLU A 462 35.44 -5.40 18.94
C GLU A 462 34.81 -4.01 19.20
N ASP A 463 34.07 -3.47 18.24
CA ASP A 463 33.35 -2.19 18.33
C ASP A 463 31.88 -2.36 18.75
N GLY A 464 31.46 -3.57 19.05
CA GLY A 464 30.09 -3.92 19.37
C GLY A 464 29.57 -3.40 20.73
N ILE A 465 28.26 -3.21 20.83
CA ILE A 465 27.61 -2.81 22.07
C ILE A 465 27.41 -4.04 22.95
N LYS A 466 28.05 -4.09 24.13
CA LYS A 466 27.91 -5.17 25.09
C LYS A 466 26.61 -5.11 25.88
N ASN A 467 26.26 -3.92 26.35
CA ASN A 467 25.04 -3.69 27.14
C ASN A 467 24.27 -2.54 26.53
N TYR A 468 22.97 -2.72 26.41
CA TYR A 468 22.05 -1.69 26.00
C TYR A 468 20.77 -1.74 26.83
N ASP A 469 20.34 -0.59 27.33
CA ASP A 469 19.05 -0.37 27.97
C ASP A 469 18.41 0.85 27.34
N SER A 470 17.14 0.79 27.03
CA SER A 470 16.39 1.99 26.63
C SER A 470 14.96 1.93 27.12
N ILE A 471 14.42 3.08 27.40
CA ILE A 471 13.00 3.28 27.66
C ILE A 471 12.55 4.51 26.89
N SER A 472 11.43 4.40 26.17
CA SER A 472 10.86 5.54 25.49
C SER A 472 9.34 5.60 25.66
N VAL A 473 8.80 6.82 25.53
CA VAL A 473 7.39 7.13 25.60
C VAL A 473 7.05 8.03 24.43
N GLY A 474 6.18 7.56 23.55
CA GLY A 474 5.70 8.30 22.38
C GLY A 474 4.19 8.55 22.44
N LYS A 475 3.74 9.64 21.82
CA LYS A 475 2.31 9.98 21.68
C LYS A 475 2.04 10.65 20.35
N ASN A 476 0.92 10.26 19.72
CA ASN A 476 0.38 10.95 18.55
C ASN A 476 -0.56 12.09 18.99
N PHE A 477 -0.41 13.26 18.37
CA PHE A 477 -1.28 14.43 18.51
C PHE A 477 -1.70 14.88 17.11
N GLY A 478 -2.86 14.45 16.64
CA GLY A 478 -3.26 14.69 15.26
C GLY A 478 -2.21 14.15 14.29
N ASN A 479 -1.67 15.02 13.45
CA ASN A 479 -0.64 14.70 12.47
C ASN A 479 0.81 14.80 13.02
N ASN A 480 0.96 14.97 14.32
CA ASN A 480 2.26 15.08 14.97
C ASN A 480 2.53 13.88 15.87
N PHE A 481 3.79 13.47 15.97
CA PHE A 481 4.27 12.46 16.90
C PHE A 481 5.40 13.01 17.77
N ILE A 482 5.30 12.84 19.05
CA ILE A 482 6.33 13.24 20.01
C ILE A 482 6.82 12.00 20.75
N GLU A 483 8.14 11.84 20.83
CA GLU A 483 8.77 10.77 21.62
C GLU A 483 9.85 11.34 22.51
N LEU A 484 9.89 10.82 23.73
CA LEU A 484 10.96 11.08 24.71
C LEU A 484 11.60 9.75 25.09
N GLY A 485 12.90 9.68 25.11
CA GLY A 485 13.60 8.44 25.45
C GLY A 485 14.87 8.67 26.26
N LEU A 486 15.19 7.63 27.03
CA LEU A 486 16.42 7.49 27.78
C LEU A 486 17.10 6.23 27.31
N SER A 487 18.40 6.28 27.07
CA SER A 487 19.17 5.07 26.78
C SER A 487 20.50 5.07 27.49
N LYS A 488 21.02 3.86 27.65
CA LYS A 488 22.30 3.58 28.28
C LYS A 488 22.96 2.47 27.47
N SER A 489 24.15 2.72 26.97
CA SER A 489 24.93 1.73 26.20
C SER A 489 26.35 1.64 26.70
N LYS A 490 26.94 0.45 26.55
CA LYS A 490 28.35 0.22 26.88
C LYS A 490 28.96 -0.67 25.81
N LYS A 491 30.01 -0.21 25.18
CA LYS A 491 30.90 -0.99 24.33
C LYS A 491 31.98 -1.72 25.12
N ILE A 492 32.73 -2.61 24.49
CA ILE A 492 33.89 -3.26 25.06
C ILE A 492 34.95 -2.16 25.30
N ASP A 493 35.58 -2.20 26.46
CA ASP A 493 36.68 -1.30 26.89
C ASP A 493 36.39 0.22 26.84
N GLU A 494 35.15 0.61 26.56
CA GLU A 494 34.71 1.99 26.58
C GLU A 494 33.91 2.35 27.83
N LYS A 495 33.89 3.66 28.13
CA LYS A 495 33.02 4.23 29.17
C LYS A 495 31.55 4.08 28.71
N GLU A 496 30.69 4.01 29.69
CA GLU A 496 29.26 3.93 29.47
C GLU A 496 28.70 5.23 28.88
N ASP A 497 27.91 5.12 27.83
CA ASP A 497 27.15 6.22 27.24
C ASP A 497 25.75 6.26 27.84
N LYS A 498 25.34 7.43 28.29
CA LYS A 498 23.94 7.70 28.72
C LYS A 498 23.36 8.77 27.82
N SER A 499 22.25 8.49 27.18
CA SER A 499 21.60 9.45 26.29
C SER A 499 20.17 9.75 26.77
N ILE A 500 19.78 11.00 26.60
CA ILE A 500 18.40 11.46 26.65
C ILE A 500 18.08 12.09 25.31
N TYR A 501 16.94 11.71 24.72
CA TYR A 501 16.52 12.30 23.46
C TYR A 501 15.05 12.72 23.49
N ALA A 502 14.74 13.70 22.63
CA ALA A 502 13.40 14.11 22.28
C ALA A 502 13.29 14.12 20.76
N MET A 503 12.22 13.58 20.22
CA MET A 503 11.90 13.55 18.80
C MET A 503 10.52 14.12 18.56
N LEU A 504 10.39 14.96 17.56
CA LEU A 504 9.13 15.51 17.06
C LEU A 504 9.06 15.23 15.55
N ASP A 505 8.07 14.48 15.15
CA ASP A 505 7.71 14.26 13.75
C ASP A 505 6.40 14.98 13.45
N SER A 506 6.30 15.59 12.29
CA SER A 506 5.10 16.32 11.90
C SER A 506 4.81 16.15 10.40
N SER A 507 3.57 15.84 10.10
CA SER A 507 2.97 15.91 8.76
C SER A 507 1.87 16.97 8.66
N GLU A 508 1.78 17.86 9.63
CA GLU A 508 0.82 18.97 9.67
C GLU A 508 0.91 19.87 8.44
N PHE A 509 2.13 20.04 7.93
CA PHE A 509 2.38 20.87 6.75
C PHE A 509 2.40 20.05 5.46
N SER A 510 1.48 19.07 5.34
CA SER A 510 1.37 18.30 4.09
C SER A 510 1.38 19.23 2.87
N PRO A 511 2.18 18.96 1.82
CA PRO A 511 2.89 17.71 1.52
C PRO A 511 4.31 17.57 2.10
N PHE A 512 4.68 18.39 3.08
CA PHE A 512 5.97 18.29 3.73
C PHE A 512 5.92 17.37 4.95
N TYR A 513 6.95 16.55 5.10
CA TYR A 513 7.23 15.86 6.35
C TYR A 513 8.42 16.53 7.03
N THR A 514 8.31 16.79 8.32
CA THR A 514 9.38 17.39 9.12
C THR A 514 9.65 16.52 10.33
N SER A 515 10.92 16.37 10.69
CA SER A 515 11.36 15.67 11.88
C SER A 515 12.46 16.46 12.57
N LEU A 516 12.47 16.48 13.90
CA LEU A 516 13.54 17.03 14.71
C LEU A 516 13.84 16.06 15.83
N LYS A 517 15.04 15.48 15.83
CA LYS A 517 15.59 14.73 16.97
C LYS A 517 16.67 15.56 17.64
N VAL A 518 16.58 15.69 18.95
CA VAL A 518 17.61 16.30 19.80
C VAL A 518 18.06 15.24 20.78
N GLU A 519 19.36 14.95 20.81
CA GLU A 519 19.92 13.92 21.67
C GLU A 519 21.12 14.49 22.42
N LYS A 520 21.10 14.33 23.75
CA LYS A 520 22.24 14.61 24.62
C LYS A 520 22.83 13.30 25.10
N THR A 521 24.09 13.07 24.83
CA THR A 521 24.87 11.89 25.26
C THR A 521 25.96 12.30 26.22
N ILE A 522 26.08 11.55 27.31
CA ILE A 522 27.12 11.75 28.34
C ILE A 522 27.99 10.49 28.39
N ARG A 523 29.31 10.65 28.15
CA ARG A 523 30.30 9.59 28.21
C ARG A 523 31.38 9.97 29.24
N GLY A 524 31.25 9.48 30.48
CA GLY A 524 32.09 9.89 31.58
C GLY A 524 31.93 11.36 31.91
N GLU A 525 32.93 12.19 31.68
CA GLU A 525 32.89 13.64 31.88
C GLU A 525 32.53 14.40 30.57
N ASN A 526 32.57 13.74 29.41
CA ASN A 526 32.34 14.37 28.13
C ASN A 526 30.85 14.40 27.79
N GLU A 527 30.33 15.56 27.45
CA GLU A 527 28.97 15.78 27.00
C GLU A 527 28.94 16.09 25.49
N LYS A 528 27.97 15.49 24.79
CA LYS A 528 27.73 15.73 23.39
C LYS A 528 26.22 15.95 23.15
N ILE A 529 25.91 17.02 22.42
CA ILE A 529 24.52 17.28 22.00
C ILE A 529 24.47 17.22 20.48
N VAL A 530 23.48 16.47 19.94
CA VAL A 530 23.26 16.32 18.51
C VAL A 530 21.84 16.80 18.17
N TYR A 531 21.72 17.61 17.15
CA TYR A 531 20.48 18.08 16.57
C TYR A 531 20.36 17.52 15.15
N ASN A 532 19.30 16.80 14.86
CA ASN A 532 19.02 16.23 13.54
C ASN A 532 17.68 16.77 13.02
N PRO A 533 17.62 17.98 12.47
CA PRO A 533 16.44 18.43 11.73
C PRO A 533 16.41 17.79 10.35
N TYR A 534 15.24 17.34 9.93
CA TYR A 534 14.98 16.72 8.64
C TYR A 534 13.71 17.29 8.03
N VAL A 535 13.73 17.54 6.74
CA VAL A 535 12.57 17.98 5.98
C VAL A 535 12.56 17.22 4.67
N SER A 536 11.42 16.65 4.30
CA SER A 536 11.23 16.06 2.99
C SER A 536 9.92 16.50 2.36
N TYR A 537 9.91 16.52 1.03
CA TYR A 537 8.75 16.78 0.20
C TYR A 537 8.76 15.81 -0.97
N VAL A 538 7.61 15.25 -1.27
CA VAL A 538 7.41 14.37 -2.44
C VAL A 538 6.16 14.84 -3.19
N GLY A 539 6.34 15.33 -4.41
CA GLY A 539 5.26 15.78 -5.27
C GLY A 539 4.79 14.68 -6.22
N ASN A 540 3.54 14.80 -6.67
CA ASN A 540 2.91 13.83 -7.60
C ASN A 540 3.55 13.81 -9.01
N ASN A 541 4.37 14.82 -9.33
CA ASN A 541 5.05 14.97 -10.61
C ASN A 541 6.44 14.33 -10.66
N GLY A 542 6.78 13.48 -9.68
CA GLY A 542 8.12 12.88 -9.55
C GLY A 542 9.19 13.79 -8.95
N PHE A 543 8.84 15.01 -8.55
CA PHE A 543 9.76 15.89 -7.84
C PHE A 543 9.83 15.52 -6.37
N SER A 544 11.02 15.38 -5.83
CA SER A 544 11.26 15.22 -4.40
C SER A 544 12.42 16.08 -3.94
N ILE A 545 12.35 16.58 -2.73
CA ILE A 545 13.44 17.29 -2.07
C ILE A 545 13.56 16.79 -0.63
N MET A 546 14.78 16.64 -0.14
CA MET A 546 15.03 16.24 1.23
C MET A 546 16.28 16.92 1.76
N THR A 547 16.28 17.15 3.06
CA THR A 547 17.45 17.62 3.80
C THR A 547 17.87 16.55 4.79
N ASP A 548 19.18 16.37 4.96
CA ASP A 548 19.74 15.61 6.06
C ASP A 548 20.76 16.52 6.75
N ILE A 549 20.44 16.93 7.98
CA ILE A 549 21.22 17.90 8.73
C ILE A 549 21.57 17.28 10.07
N ARG A 550 22.85 17.29 10.39
CA ARG A 550 23.39 16.90 11.69
C ARG A 550 24.26 18.01 12.25
N ILE A 551 23.86 18.51 13.38
CA ILE A 551 24.64 19.56 14.09
C ILE A 551 25.02 18.98 15.44
N GLU A 552 26.31 18.93 15.73
CA GLU A 552 26.79 18.41 17.00
C GLU A 552 27.62 19.46 17.76
N LYS A 553 27.55 19.40 19.08
CA LYS A 553 28.36 20.16 20.01
C LYS A 553 28.91 19.21 21.05
N SER A 554 30.26 19.21 21.20
CA SER A 554 30.93 18.48 22.25
C SER A 554 31.56 19.50 23.23
N GLU A 555 31.78 19.10 24.47
CA GLU A 555 32.47 19.93 25.46
C GLU A 555 33.91 20.25 25.09
N GLU A 556 34.54 19.33 24.31
CA GLU A 556 35.92 19.54 23.82
C GLU A 556 36.00 20.56 22.69
N ASP A 557 34.90 20.85 22.02
CA ASP A 557 34.83 21.78 20.91
C ASP A 557 34.15 23.08 21.31
N SER A 558 34.81 24.21 21.10
CA SER A 558 34.24 25.54 21.35
C SER A 558 33.07 25.87 20.44
N ASP A 559 32.99 25.25 19.26
CA ASP A 559 32.06 25.55 18.20
C ASP A 559 31.16 24.34 17.84
N TYR A 560 29.98 24.63 17.28
CA TYR A 560 29.12 23.63 16.68
C TYR A 560 29.72 23.09 15.37
N LYS A 561 29.76 21.79 15.20
CA LYS A 561 30.14 21.14 13.94
C LYS A 561 28.88 20.66 13.24
N GLY A 562 28.74 21.00 11.97
CA GLY A 562 27.56 20.64 11.19
C GLY A 562 27.92 19.86 9.93
N GLU A 563 27.09 18.86 9.64
CA GLU A 563 26.99 18.21 8.35
C GLU A 563 25.63 18.55 7.77
N TYR A 564 25.59 19.01 6.55
CA TYR A 564 24.38 19.47 5.87
C TYR A 564 24.31 18.81 4.51
N SER A 565 23.20 18.22 4.18
CA SER A 565 22.92 17.67 2.86
C SER A 565 21.55 18.16 2.38
N LEU A 566 21.51 18.53 1.12
CA LEU A 566 20.29 18.82 0.40
C LEU A 566 20.29 17.97 -0.87
N ARG A 567 19.23 17.20 -1.06
CA ARG A 567 19.02 16.39 -2.25
C ARG A 567 17.71 16.77 -2.91
N ALA A 568 17.74 16.97 -4.22
CA ALA A 568 16.55 17.18 -5.04
C ALA A 568 16.58 16.18 -6.19
N ASN A 569 15.45 15.53 -6.45
CA ASN A 569 15.29 14.61 -7.56
C ASN A 569 14.05 15.01 -8.37
N LEU A 570 14.15 14.88 -9.67
CA LEU A 570 13.04 14.95 -10.59
C LEU A 570 13.04 13.66 -11.39
N ARG A 571 12.05 12.79 -11.12
CA ARG A 571 12.03 11.42 -11.65
C ARG A 571 10.97 11.23 -12.71
N ARG A 572 11.27 10.35 -13.68
CA ARG A 572 10.37 9.91 -14.76
C ARG A 572 9.72 11.06 -15.50
N GLN A 573 10.51 12.06 -15.91
CA GLN A 573 10.03 13.12 -16.76
C GLN A 573 9.95 12.60 -18.18
N GLU A 574 8.76 12.59 -18.74
CA GLU A 574 8.51 12.21 -20.11
C GLU A 574 8.98 13.35 -21.05
N ILE A 575 10.10 13.12 -21.73
CA ILE A 575 10.68 14.10 -22.69
C ILE A 575 10.04 13.93 -24.07
N VAL A 576 9.82 12.69 -24.49
CA VAL A 576 9.10 12.34 -25.71
C VAL A 576 8.06 11.31 -25.35
N LYS A 577 6.80 11.60 -25.69
CA LYS A 577 5.65 10.79 -25.33
C LYS A 577 5.87 9.30 -25.63
N ASN A 578 5.82 8.47 -24.57
CA ASN A 578 6.02 7.03 -24.59
C ASN A 578 7.36 6.54 -25.18
N LYS A 579 8.39 7.40 -25.33
CA LYS A 579 9.66 7.03 -25.99
C LYS A 579 10.91 7.42 -25.23
N LEU A 580 10.87 8.51 -24.51
CA LEU A 580 12.06 9.03 -23.84
C LEU A 580 11.70 9.59 -22.47
N TYR A 581 12.25 9.00 -21.44
CA TYR A 581 12.13 9.48 -20.08
C TYR A 581 13.49 9.91 -19.55
N ALA A 582 13.51 10.86 -18.66
CA ALA A 582 14.72 11.30 -17.98
C ALA A 582 14.49 11.50 -16.49
N ASP A 583 15.49 11.15 -15.70
CA ASP A 583 15.60 11.47 -14.30
C ASP A 583 16.75 12.46 -14.09
N LEU A 584 16.54 13.44 -13.22
CA LEU A 584 17.58 14.39 -12.82
C LEU A 584 17.70 14.37 -11.30
N GLY A 585 18.89 14.11 -10.80
CA GLY A 585 19.24 14.17 -9.38
C GLY A 585 20.30 15.24 -9.13
N PHE A 586 20.11 15.97 -8.06
CA PHE A 586 21.08 16.94 -7.56
C PHE A 586 21.28 16.75 -6.06
N GLU A 587 22.53 16.69 -5.62
CA GLU A 587 22.90 16.60 -4.21
C GLU A 587 23.99 17.61 -3.91
N ILE A 588 23.85 18.34 -2.82
CA ILE A 588 24.91 19.17 -2.26
C ILE A 588 25.14 18.77 -0.79
N LYS A 589 26.39 18.54 -0.45
CA LYS A 589 26.82 18.26 0.93
C LYS A 589 27.82 19.28 1.38
N TYR A 590 27.69 19.67 2.62
CA TYR A 590 28.64 20.58 3.27
C TYR A 590 28.94 20.07 4.68
N LYS A 591 30.24 19.97 4.98
CA LYS A 591 30.73 19.66 6.33
C LYS A 591 31.56 20.85 6.84
N ASP A 592 31.27 21.28 8.06
CA ASP A 592 31.99 22.35 8.70
C ASP A 592 33.50 22.05 8.78
N GLU A 593 33.88 20.79 8.94
CA GLU A 593 35.28 20.31 9.01
C GLU A 593 36.09 20.67 7.76
N TYR A 594 35.50 20.54 6.58
CA TYR A 594 36.22 20.77 5.32
C TYR A 594 36.06 22.19 4.77
N HIS A 595 35.08 22.97 5.29
CA HIS A 595 34.73 24.32 4.84
C HIS A 595 34.47 24.45 3.31
N LYS A 596 34.16 23.34 2.65
CA LYS A 596 33.94 23.25 1.21
C LYS A 596 32.72 22.37 0.92
N PRO A 597 31.81 22.80 0.02
CA PRO A 597 30.74 21.95 -0.42
C PRO A 597 31.22 20.87 -1.42
N THR A 598 30.61 19.72 -1.35
CA THR A 598 30.63 18.72 -2.40
C THR A 598 29.28 18.67 -3.09
N TYR A 599 29.25 18.29 -4.36
CA TYR A 599 28.02 18.18 -5.13
C TYR A 599 27.99 16.88 -5.93
N GLY A 600 26.80 16.37 -6.19
CA GLY A 600 26.53 15.27 -7.10
C GLY A 600 25.44 15.68 -8.08
N ILE A 601 25.61 15.33 -9.33
CA ILE A 601 24.59 15.46 -10.37
C ILE A 601 24.45 14.13 -11.03
N THR A 602 23.22 13.64 -11.15
CA THR A 602 22.89 12.43 -11.90
C THR A 602 21.91 12.78 -13.00
N PHE A 603 22.12 12.20 -14.15
CA PHE A 603 21.24 12.34 -15.30
C PHE A 603 21.06 10.97 -15.93
N ASP A 604 19.85 10.44 -15.81
CA ASP A 604 19.50 9.14 -16.30
C ASP A 604 18.59 9.33 -17.50
N ILE A 605 18.90 8.67 -18.59
CA ILE A 605 18.10 8.70 -19.82
C ILE A 605 17.57 7.30 -20.07
N GLU A 606 16.30 7.24 -20.27
CA GLU A 606 15.59 6.04 -20.63
C GLU A 606 15.09 6.19 -22.07
N LEU A 607 15.75 5.51 -22.99
CA LEU A 607 15.28 5.36 -24.36
C LEU A 607 14.35 4.17 -24.42
N ASP A 608 13.15 4.39 -24.98
CA ASP A 608 12.13 3.37 -25.14
C ASP A 608 12.74 2.07 -25.67
N ASP A 609 12.65 1.02 -24.84
CA ASP A 609 12.96 -0.39 -25.13
C ASP A 609 14.38 -0.73 -25.65
N LEU A 610 15.27 0.23 -25.77
CA LEU A 610 16.59 -0.04 -26.35
C LEU A 610 17.68 -0.18 -25.31
N ILE A 611 18.03 0.90 -24.63
CA ILE A 611 19.17 0.96 -23.72
C ILE A 611 18.87 1.95 -22.60
N TYR A 612 19.08 1.54 -21.37
CA TYR A 612 19.15 2.47 -20.25
C TYR A 612 20.55 3.07 -20.16
N THR A 613 20.63 4.38 -20.07
CA THR A 613 21.87 5.13 -19.96
C THR A 613 21.82 6.04 -18.75
N LYS A 614 22.84 5.97 -17.91
CA LYS A 614 23.00 6.86 -16.77
C LYS A 614 24.36 7.56 -16.84
N ILE A 615 24.36 8.86 -16.64
CA ILE A 615 25.55 9.67 -16.51
C ILE A 615 25.52 10.29 -15.13
N SER A 616 26.56 10.07 -14.35
CA SER A 616 26.70 10.66 -13.02
C SER A 616 27.97 11.48 -12.90
N SER A 617 27.91 12.63 -12.27
CA SER A 617 29.08 13.44 -11.95
C SER A 617 29.04 13.81 -10.47
N ASP A 618 30.06 13.45 -9.72
CA ASP A 618 30.20 13.76 -8.32
C ASP A 618 31.52 14.46 -7.98
N SER A 619 31.49 15.32 -6.97
CA SER A 619 32.64 15.96 -6.39
C SER A 619 32.94 15.31 -5.03
N ARG A 620 34.16 14.93 -4.81
CA ARG A 620 34.62 14.37 -3.53
C ARG A 620 35.72 15.21 -2.93
N ILE A 621 35.80 15.23 -1.61
CA ILE A 621 36.86 15.83 -0.87
C ILE A 621 37.64 14.70 -0.21
N ASP A 622 38.97 14.63 -0.43
CA ASP A 622 39.86 13.68 0.25
C ASP A 622 40.18 14.14 1.69
N GLU A 623 40.82 13.28 2.48
CA GLU A 623 41.24 13.56 3.85
C GLU A 623 42.14 14.79 3.96
N LYS A 624 42.77 15.23 2.86
CA LYS A 624 43.62 16.42 2.78
C LYS A 624 42.84 17.67 2.30
N GLY A 625 41.54 17.61 2.18
CA GLY A 625 40.67 18.68 1.74
C GLY A 625 40.79 19.05 0.25
N LYS A 626 41.34 18.15 -0.60
CA LYS A 626 41.46 18.35 -2.03
C LYS A 626 40.24 17.88 -2.75
N HIS A 627 39.66 18.71 -3.60
CA HIS A 627 38.55 18.36 -4.48
C HIS A 627 39.02 17.46 -5.63
N SER A 628 38.27 16.41 -5.89
CA SER A 628 38.34 15.61 -7.10
C SER A 628 36.95 15.46 -7.68
N ASN A 629 36.81 15.62 -8.99
CA ASN A 629 35.55 15.41 -9.71
C ASN A 629 35.67 14.12 -10.51
N ARG A 630 34.64 13.33 -10.42
CA ARG A 630 34.51 12.05 -11.12
C ARG A 630 33.24 12.07 -11.96
N THR A 631 33.31 11.56 -13.17
CA THR A 631 32.16 11.42 -14.04
C THR A 631 32.14 9.99 -14.56
N GLY A 632 31.06 9.29 -14.32
CA GLY A 632 30.86 7.91 -14.72
C GLY A 632 29.73 7.76 -15.73
N VAL A 633 29.76 6.64 -16.43
CA VAL A 633 28.73 6.21 -17.38
C VAL A 633 28.34 4.77 -17.05
N TYR A 634 27.04 4.52 -17.05
CA TYR A 634 26.45 3.21 -16.90
C TYR A 634 25.47 2.95 -18.06
N LEU A 635 25.57 1.78 -18.67
CA LEU A 635 24.68 1.34 -19.74
C LEU A 635 24.19 -0.07 -19.41
N ASN A 636 22.92 -0.36 -19.65
CA ASN A 636 22.45 -1.73 -19.60
C ASN A 636 21.43 -2.05 -20.68
N LYS A 637 21.33 -3.34 -20.99
CA LYS A 637 20.32 -3.91 -21.88
C LYS A 637 19.93 -5.30 -21.42
N THR A 638 18.62 -5.54 -21.36
CA THR A 638 18.04 -6.88 -21.13
C THR A 638 17.59 -7.48 -22.47
N ILE A 639 17.86 -8.75 -22.66
CA ILE A 639 17.57 -9.52 -23.88
C ILE A 639 16.78 -10.76 -23.48
N ASP A 640 15.60 -10.96 -24.07
CA ASP A 640 14.86 -12.23 -23.98
C ASP A 640 15.44 -13.21 -25.00
N LEU A 641 16.07 -14.26 -24.49
CA LEU A 641 16.66 -15.29 -25.34
C LEU A 641 15.62 -16.20 -26.02
N SER A 642 14.36 -16.17 -25.55
CA SER A 642 13.26 -16.89 -26.21
C SER A 642 12.72 -16.16 -27.44
N ASP A 643 12.80 -14.85 -27.44
CA ASP A 643 12.41 -13.98 -28.54
C ASP A 643 13.24 -12.68 -28.49
N PRO A 644 14.43 -12.67 -29.12
CA PRO A 644 15.31 -11.50 -29.10
C PRO A 644 14.73 -10.24 -29.75
N LYS A 645 13.62 -10.36 -30.50
CA LYS A 645 12.91 -9.24 -31.09
C LYS A 645 11.90 -8.62 -30.13
N ARG A 646 11.53 -9.34 -29.08
CA ARG A 646 10.64 -8.81 -28.05
C ARG A 646 11.36 -7.70 -27.31
N GLN A 647 10.75 -6.54 -27.36
CA GLN A 647 11.23 -5.42 -26.59
C GLN A 647 10.84 -5.65 -25.14
N ILE A 648 11.80 -6.08 -24.36
CA ILE A 648 11.68 -6.18 -22.91
C ILE A 648 12.21 -4.88 -22.35
N SER A 649 11.41 -4.25 -21.49
CA SER A 649 11.83 -3.05 -20.80
C SER A 649 13.07 -3.38 -19.94
N LYS A 650 13.98 -2.47 -19.93
CA LYS A 650 15.16 -2.41 -19.09
C LYS A 650 14.85 -2.52 -17.58
N ASN A 651 13.60 -2.32 -17.19
CA ASN A 651 13.17 -2.31 -15.79
C ASN A 651 12.87 -3.70 -15.22
N ILE A 652 13.05 -4.77 -15.98
CA ILE A 652 12.90 -6.13 -15.47
C ILE A 652 14.09 -6.46 -14.57
N SER A 653 13.83 -6.69 -13.28
CA SER A 653 14.72 -7.52 -12.48
C SER A 653 14.59 -8.94 -12.95
N LEU A 654 15.73 -9.58 -13.23
CA LEU A 654 15.73 -10.98 -13.68
C LEU A 654 15.19 -11.95 -12.62
N SER A 655 15.11 -11.54 -11.35
CA SER A 655 14.48 -12.28 -10.26
C SER A 655 12.96 -12.20 -10.24
N ASN A 656 12.37 -11.28 -11.01
CA ASN A 656 10.93 -11.12 -11.11
C ASN A 656 10.38 -11.87 -12.33
N SER A 657 9.07 -11.93 -12.41
CA SER A 657 8.35 -12.49 -13.54
C SER A 657 7.75 -11.39 -14.41
N TRP A 658 7.31 -11.79 -15.60
CA TRP A 658 6.57 -10.91 -16.50
C TRP A 658 5.41 -11.65 -17.13
N VAL A 659 4.33 -10.90 -17.40
CA VAL A 659 3.19 -11.37 -18.17
C VAL A 659 3.08 -10.50 -19.41
N TYR A 660 2.96 -11.14 -20.56
CA TYR A 660 2.81 -10.44 -21.83
C TYR A 660 1.64 -11.04 -22.61
N GLY A 661 1.10 -10.30 -23.54
CA GLY A 661 0.01 -10.78 -24.37
C GLY A 661 -0.54 -9.69 -25.27
N LYS A 662 -1.71 -9.93 -25.80
CA LYS A 662 -2.44 -9.04 -26.67
C LYS A 662 -3.75 -8.64 -26.05
N ILE A 663 -4.10 -7.36 -26.16
CA ILE A 663 -5.41 -6.83 -25.81
C ILE A 663 -6.17 -6.59 -27.12
N PHE A 664 -7.37 -7.13 -27.21
CA PHE A 664 -8.15 -7.10 -28.44
C PHE A 664 -9.64 -7.00 -28.16
N LEU A 665 -10.39 -6.52 -29.15
CA LEU A 665 -11.84 -6.48 -29.11
C LEU A 665 -12.39 -7.86 -29.54
N ASP A 666 -12.89 -8.61 -28.56
CA ASP A 666 -13.46 -9.94 -28.74
C ASP A 666 -14.92 -9.81 -29.22
N LYS A 667 -15.10 -9.90 -30.54
CA LYS A 667 -16.40 -9.70 -31.17
C LYS A 667 -17.35 -10.87 -31.01
N ASN A 668 -16.82 -12.07 -30.89
CA ASN A 668 -17.61 -13.31 -30.80
C ASN A 668 -17.70 -13.88 -29.36
N ASN A 669 -17.12 -13.20 -28.40
CA ASN A 669 -17.07 -13.57 -26.98
C ASN A 669 -16.46 -14.97 -26.71
N ASN A 670 -15.50 -15.40 -27.54
CA ASN A 670 -14.84 -16.69 -27.38
C ASN A 670 -13.55 -16.63 -26.53
N GLY A 671 -13.05 -15.43 -26.22
CA GLY A 671 -11.85 -15.20 -25.41
C GLY A 671 -10.52 -15.47 -26.13
N ILE A 672 -10.53 -15.68 -27.44
CA ILE A 672 -9.36 -16.00 -28.28
C ILE A 672 -9.23 -14.94 -29.35
N TYR A 673 -8.01 -14.46 -29.60
CA TYR A 673 -7.75 -13.50 -30.66
C TYR A 673 -7.86 -14.15 -32.04
N ASP A 674 -8.89 -13.76 -32.79
CA ASP A 674 -9.20 -14.28 -34.10
C ASP A 674 -8.77 -13.33 -35.23
N GLU A 675 -8.62 -13.87 -36.46
CA GLU A 675 -8.30 -13.07 -37.63
C GLU A 675 -9.44 -12.10 -37.97
N GLY A 676 -9.14 -10.80 -38.01
CA GLY A 676 -10.10 -9.73 -38.23
C GLY A 676 -10.61 -9.03 -36.98
N GLU A 677 -10.22 -9.49 -35.81
CA GLU A 677 -10.45 -8.75 -34.57
C GLU A 677 -9.46 -7.59 -34.39
N LYS A 678 -9.97 -6.52 -33.78
CA LYS A 678 -9.21 -5.28 -33.60
C LYS A 678 -8.32 -5.36 -32.37
N ALA A 679 -7.01 -5.22 -32.57
CA ALA A 679 -6.07 -5.00 -31.48
C ALA A 679 -6.29 -3.61 -30.84
N LEU A 680 -6.27 -3.50 -29.52
CA LEU A 680 -6.55 -2.28 -28.77
C LEU A 680 -5.26 -1.67 -28.23
N SER A 681 -4.95 -0.44 -28.64
CA SER A 681 -3.80 0.32 -28.19
C SER A 681 -4.12 1.22 -27.00
N ASN A 682 -3.12 1.55 -26.20
CA ASN A 682 -3.22 2.41 -25.01
C ASN A 682 -4.22 1.93 -23.94
N VAL A 683 -4.52 0.65 -23.91
CA VAL A 683 -5.32 0.06 -22.84
C VAL A 683 -4.45 -0.18 -21.62
N GLY A 684 -4.88 0.36 -20.48
CA GLY A 684 -4.20 0.22 -19.19
C GLY A 684 -4.54 -1.10 -18.51
N ILE A 685 -3.50 -1.80 -18.03
CA ILE A 685 -3.62 -2.98 -17.19
C ILE A 685 -2.93 -2.69 -15.88
N MET A 686 -3.65 -2.77 -14.80
CA MET A 686 -3.10 -2.70 -13.45
C MET A 686 -2.68 -4.10 -13.01
N ALA A 687 -1.40 -4.28 -12.70
CA ALA A 687 -0.86 -5.51 -12.11
C ALA A 687 0.03 -5.11 -10.94
N ASP A 688 -0.20 -5.67 -9.75
CA ASP A 688 0.55 -5.37 -8.51
C ASP A 688 0.64 -3.85 -8.21
N ASN A 689 -0.48 -3.12 -8.40
CA ASN A 689 -0.61 -1.66 -8.27
C ASN A 689 0.25 -0.82 -9.24
N VAL A 690 0.82 -1.45 -10.27
CA VAL A 690 1.54 -0.78 -11.36
C VAL A 690 0.68 -0.80 -12.61
N LEU A 691 0.61 0.32 -13.32
CA LEU A 691 -0.17 0.47 -14.55
C LEU A 691 0.73 0.29 -15.77
N PHE A 692 0.38 -0.66 -16.62
CA PHE A 692 1.05 -0.97 -17.90
C PHE A 692 0.10 -0.66 -19.05
N TYR A 693 0.62 -0.32 -20.23
CA TYR A 693 -0.21 0.02 -21.38
C TYR A 693 0.12 -0.86 -22.58
N SER A 694 -0.90 -1.16 -23.38
CA SER A 694 -0.70 -1.81 -24.68
C SER A 694 -0.13 -0.82 -25.71
N ASN A 695 0.72 -1.34 -26.60
CA ASN A 695 1.29 -0.60 -27.71
C ASN A 695 0.32 -0.46 -28.90
N GLU A 696 0.78 0.12 -30.01
CA GLU A 696 -0.02 0.33 -31.24
C GLU A 696 -0.57 -0.98 -31.87
N ASN A 697 0.08 -2.11 -31.58
CA ASN A 697 -0.34 -3.45 -32.04
C ASN A 697 -1.22 -4.19 -31.02
N GLY A 698 -1.59 -3.55 -29.92
CA GLY A 698 -2.32 -4.17 -28.82
C GLY A 698 -1.47 -5.07 -27.93
N ASP A 699 -0.16 -5.18 -28.16
CA ASP A 699 0.70 -6.01 -27.33
C ASP A 699 1.04 -5.29 -26.03
N TYR A 700 1.03 -6.00 -24.90
CA TYR A 700 1.41 -5.47 -23.60
C TYR A 700 2.44 -6.35 -22.91
N ILE A 701 3.20 -5.76 -21.99
CA ILE A 701 4.09 -6.46 -21.09
C ILE A 701 3.92 -5.85 -19.69
N ALA A 702 3.49 -6.66 -18.73
CA ALA A 702 3.50 -6.32 -17.31
C ALA A 702 4.74 -6.96 -16.67
N GLU A 703 5.63 -6.14 -16.18
CA GLU A 703 6.97 -6.52 -15.75
C GLU A 703 7.18 -6.29 -14.25
N GLY A 704 8.27 -6.85 -13.72
CA GLY A 704 8.64 -6.63 -12.34
C GLY A 704 7.71 -7.30 -11.33
N LEU A 705 6.97 -8.32 -11.76
CA LEU A 705 5.94 -8.97 -10.97
C LEU A 705 6.54 -9.92 -9.93
N TYR A 706 6.00 -9.88 -8.72
CA TYR A 706 6.39 -10.81 -7.65
C TYR A 706 5.77 -12.18 -7.87
N SER A 707 6.57 -13.24 -7.72
CA SER A 707 6.13 -14.63 -7.91
C SER A 707 5.69 -15.33 -6.63
N SER A 708 5.87 -14.71 -5.45
CA SER A 708 5.52 -15.31 -4.16
C SER A 708 4.02 -15.41 -3.94
N GLU A 709 3.25 -14.45 -4.48
CA GLU A 709 1.80 -14.38 -4.33
C GLU A 709 1.10 -14.36 -5.69
N ALA A 710 -0.20 -14.65 -5.70
CA ALA A 710 -1.00 -14.47 -6.91
C ALA A 710 -1.26 -12.99 -7.16
N ILE A 711 -0.88 -12.52 -8.32
CA ILE A 711 -1.00 -11.13 -8.75
C ILE A 711 -2.37 -10.91 -9.36
N GLU A 712 -3.03 -9.84 -8.95
CA GLU A 712 -4.31 -9.45 -9.51
C GLU A 712 -4.10 -8.52 -10.71
N PHE A 713 -4.63 -8.92 -11.87
CA PHE A 713 -4.67 -8.13 -13.10
C PHE A 713 -6.05 -7.50 -13.26
N LYS A 714 -6.11 -6.20 -13.46
CA LYS A 714 -7.33 -5.44 -13.73
C LYS A 714 -7.14 -4.56 -14.95
N VAL A 715 -8.14 -4.51 -15.81
CA VAL A 715 -8.16 -3.55 -16.93
C VAL A 715 -8.62 -2.19 -16.38
N ASP A 716 -7.88 -1.13 -16.67
CA ASP A 716 -8.29 0.24 -16.30
C ASP A 716 -9.43 0.69 -17.21
N ARG A 717 -10.64 0.68 -16.66
CA ARG A 717 -11.88 1.05 -17.34
C ARG A 717 -11.82 2.43 -18.02
N ARG A 718 -11.00 3.33 -17.52
CA ARG A 718 -10.85 4.69 -18.08
C ARG A 718 -10.09 4.73 -19.40
N THR A 719 -9.43 3.65 -19.77
CA THR A 719 -8.59 3.53 -20.97
C THR A 719 -9.25 2.77 -22.12
N ILE A 720 -10.42 2.21 -21.90
CA ILE A 720 -11.22 1.52 -22.91
C ILE A 720 -12.50 2.31 -23.21
N ASP A 721 -13.10 2.02 -24.36
CA ASP A 721 -14.37 2.61 -24.73
C ASP A 721 -15.45 2.33 -23.67
N PRO A 722 -16.33 3.30 -23.33
CA PRO A 722 -17.40 3.11 -22.37
C PRO A 722 -18.33 1.94 -22.67
N MET A 723 -18.53 1.61 -23.94
CA MET A 723 -19.35 0.50 -24.39
C MET A 723 -18.57 -0.80 -24.59
N THR A 724 -17.41 -0.91 -23.93
CA THR A 724 -16.60 -2.14 -23.91
C THR A 724 -16.17 -2.48 -22.50
N LYS A 725 -15.94 -3.75 -22.19
CA LYS A 725 -15.55 -4.21 -20.84
C LYS A 725 -14.75 -5.50 -20.89
N TYR A 726 -13.79 -5.62 -19.99
CA TYR A 726 -13.25 -6.92 -19.63
C TYR A 726 -14.26 -7.61 -18.68
N LEU A 727 -14.85 -8.74 -19.10
CA LEU A 727 -15.97 -9.37 -18.39
C LEU A 727 -15.61 -9.95 -17.02
N LYS A 728 -14.32 -10.19 -16.77
CA LYS A 728 -13.86 -10.56 -15.42
C LYS A 728 -13.50 -9.30 -14.64
N GLU A 729 -13.95 -9.20 -13.40
CA GLU A 729 -13.54 -8.08 -12.52
C GLU A 729 -12.01 -8.01 -12.38
N SER A 730 -11.39 -9.17 -12.21
CA SER A 730 -9.94 -9.31 -12.15
C SER A 730 -9.53 -10.72 -12.55
N LEU A 731 -8.25 -10.86 -12.88
CA LEU A 731 -7.63 -12.15 -13.19
C LEU A 731 -6.48 -12.38 -12.20
N ARG A 732 -6.54 -13.42 -11.39
CA ARG A 732 -5.47 -13.76 -10.44
C ARG A 732 -4.49 -14.74 -11.06
N VAL A 733 -3.26 -14.27 -11.24
CA VAL A 733 -2.20 -14.98 -11.93
C VAL A 733 -1.07 -15.30 -10.97
N LYS A 734 -0.71 -16.55 -10.82
CA LYS A 734 0.51 -16.96 -10.10
C LYS A 734 1.64 -17.15 -11.09
N THR A 735 2.58 -16.24 -11.02
CA THR A 735 3.78 -16.22 -11.87
C THR A 735 4.93 -17.02 -11.25
N ARG A 736 6.06 -17.10 -11.94
CA ARG A 736 7.31 -17.71 -11.45
C ARG A 736 8.47 -16.78 -11.71
N LYS A 737 9.40 -16.71 -10.79
CA LYS A 737 10.65 -15.92 -10.93
C LYS A 737 11.34 -16.27 -12.25
N SER A 738 11.93 -15.26 -12.87
CA SER A 738 12.75 -15.41 -14.06
C SER A 738 12.03 -16.04 -15.26
N ALA A 739 10.73 -15.90 -15.33
CA ALA A 739 9.93 -16.50 -16.40
C ALA A 739 8.81 -15.58 -16.88
N GLY A 740 8.52 -15.67 -18.18
CA GLY A 740 7.42 -14.96 -18.84
C GLY A 740 6.28 -15.90 -19.22
N MET A 741 5.05 -15.38 -19.12
CA MET A 741 3.84 -16.09 -19.53
C MET A 741 2.99 -15.21 -20.43
N ARG A 742 2.40 -15.83 -21.48
CA ARG A 742 1.46 -15.16 -22.34
C ARG A 742 0.04 -15.27 -21.78
N ILE A 743 -0.63 -14.14 -21.67
CA ILE A 743 -2.05 -14.02 -21.33
C ILE A 743 -2.64 -12.97 -22.26
N ASP A 744 -3.55 -13.37 -23.11
CA ASP A 744 -4.30 -12.44 -23.96
C ASP A 744 -5.54 -11.97 -23.20
N ILE A 745 -5.91 -10.69 -23.37
CA ILE A 745 -7.01 -10.04 -22.65
C ILE A 745 -8.10 -9.66 -23.64
N PRO A 746 -9.21 -10.39 -23.66
CA PRO A 746 -10.36 -10.08 -24.50
C PRO A 746 -11.16 -8.93 -23.88
N ILE A 747 -11.43 -7.89 -24.64
CA ILE A 747 -12.32 -6.80 -24.29
C ILE A 747 -13.62 -7.01 -25.06
N ASN A 748 -14.70 -7.21 -24.35
CA ASN A 748 -16.00 -7.52 -24.94
C ASN A 748 -16.82 -6.24 -25.17
N ILE A 749 -17.64 -6.25 -26.20
CA ILE A 749 -18.62 -5.21 -26.46
C ILE A 749 -19.75 -5.40 -25.46
N VAL A 750 -20.16 -4.34 -24.79
CA VAL A 750 -21.23 -4.33 -23.82
C VAL A 750 -22.25 -3.27 -24.13
N SER A 751 -23.48 -3.50 -23.72
CA SER A 751 -24.63 -2.64 -23.97
C SER A 751 -25.27 -2.20 -22.67
N MET A 752 -26.10 -1.20 -22.72
CA MET A 752 -26.94 -0.77 -21.61
C MET A 752 -28.35 -1.32 -21.81
N VAL A 753 -28.96 -1.80 -20.72
CA VAL A 753 -30.34 -2.35 -20.74
C VAL A 753 -31.14 -1.58 -19.72
N ALA A 754 -32.23 -0.95 -20.16
CA ALA A 754 -33.07 -0.12 -19.30
C ALA A 754 -34.57 -0.49 -19.42
N GLY A 755 -35.26 -0.29 -18.33
CA GLY A 755 -36.73 -0.45 -18.26
C GLY A 755 -37.29 0.30 -17.06
N ASN A 756 -38.64 0.26 -16.96
CA ASN A 756 -39.37 0.91 -15.88
C ASN A 756 -40.30 -0.08 -15.18
N ILE A 757 -40.41 0.08 -13.88
CA ILE A 757 -41.46 -0.54 -13.08
C ILE A 757 -42.55 0.53 -12.92
N TRP A 758 -43.71 0.30 -13.55
CA TRP A 758 -44.81 1.26 -13.48
C TRP A 758 -45.71 0.99 -12.30
N ASN A 759 -46.18 2.08 -11.67
CA ASN A 759 -47.25 1.99 -10.69
C ASN A 759 -48.59 1.62 -11.37
N THR A 760 -49.41 0.89 -10.63
CA THR A 760 -50.82 0.69 -10.99
C THR A 760 -51.74 1.55 -10.12
N GLU A 761 -53.05 1.65 -10.49
CA GLU A 761 -54.05 2.39 -9.70
C GLU A 761 -54.29 1.76 -8.30
N ASP A 762 -53.77 0.54 -8.08
CA ASP A 762 -53.92 -0.21 -6.82
C ASP A 762 -53.02 0.29 -5.68
N PHE A 763 -52.00 1.12 -5.97
CA PHE A 763 -51.05 1.62 -4.98
C PHE A 763 -50.98 3.13 -4.99
N SER A 764 -50.93 3.73 -3.81
CA SER A 764 -50.59 5.17 -3.67
C SER A 764 -49.14 5.41 -4.09
N GLU A 765 -48.84 6.64 -4.48
CA GLU A 765 -47.48 7.02 -4.87
C GLU A 765 -46.44 6.76 -3.73
N LYS A 766 -46.86 6.94 -2.47
CA LYS A 766 -46.00 6.65 -1.30
C LYS A 766 -45.73 5.16 -1.12
N GLU A 767 -46.74 4.32 -1.27
CA GLU A 767 -46.60 2.85 -1.21
C GLU A 767 -45.72 2.35 -2.35
N PHE A 768 -45.89 2.86 -3.53
CA PHE A 768 -45.12 2.52 -4.71
C PHE A 768 -43.61 2.82 -4.46
N ILE A 769 -43.29 4.03 -4.04
CA ILE A 769 -41.89 4.42 -3.71
C ILE A 769 -41.33 3.54 -2.59
N GLN A 770 -42.08 3.23 -1.56
CA GLN A 770 -41.67 2.35 -0.47
C GLN A 770 -41.34 0.94 -0.96
N TYR A 771 -42.16 0.36 -1.84
CA TYR A 771 -41.91 -0.95 -2.42
C TYR A 771 -40.71 -0.94 -3.37
N LEU A 772 -40.55 0.10 -4.18
CA LEU A 772 -39.37 0.25 -5.04
C LEU A 772 -38.08 0.29 -4.24
N THR A 773 -38.00 1.07 -3.16
CA THR A 773 -36.78 1.19 -2.32
C THR A 773 -36.40 -0.12 -1.65
N MET A 774 -37.33 -1.08 -1.56
CA MET A 774 -37.10 -2.42 -1.00
C MET A 774 -36.97 -3.50 -2.07
N THR A 775 -36.99 -3.14 -3.35
CA THR A 775 -36.89 -4.08 -4.47
C THR A 775 -35.51 -3.96 -5.10
N THR A 776 -34.91 -5.11 -5.42
CA THR A 776 -33.69 -5.18 -6.24
C THR A 776 -34.02 -5.87 -7.54
N VAL A 777 -33.57 -5.31 -8.65
CA VAL A 777 -33.75 -5.88 -10.00
C VAL A 777 -32.50 -6.73 -10.31
N LEU A 778 -32.74 -7.98 -10.71
CA LEU A 778 -31.70 -8.97 -10.96
C LEU A 778 -31.67 -9.31 -12.45
N LEU A 779 -30.49 -9.30 -13.05
CA LEU A 779 -30.27 -9.83 -14.40
C LEU A 779 -29.69 -11.23 -14.30
N GLU A 780 -30.39 -12.23 -14.83
CA GLU A 780 -29.93 -13.62 -14.80
C GLU A 780 -29.56 -14.11 -16.21
N LYS A 781 -28.48 -14.90 -16.27
CA LYS A 781 -28.09 -15.67 -17.44
C LYS A 781 -27.84 -17.12 -17.02
N ASP A 782 -28.43 -18.07 -17.73
CA ASP A 782 -28.31 -19.52 -17.45
C ASP A 782 -28.61 -19.88 -15.98
N GLY A 783 -29.59 -19.21 -15.35
CA GLY A 783 -29.99 -19.41 -13.95
C GLY A 783 -29.05 -18.84 -12.92
N LYS A 784 -28.07 -18.00 -13.32
CA LYS A 784 -27.16 -17.28 -12.41
C LYS A 784 -27.36 -15.79 -12.52
N VAL A 785 -27.42 -15.11 -11.39
CA VAL A 785 -27.43 -13.64 -11.34
C VAL A 785 -26.08 -13.12 -11.81
N VAL A 786 -26.09 -12.30 -12.87
CA VAL A 786 -24.92 -11.69 -13.48
C VAL A 786 -24.79 -10.20 -13.16
N ALA A 787 -25.90 -9.52 -12.87
CA ALA A 787 -25.92 -8.14 -12.39
C ALA A 787 -27.13 -7.91 -11.49
N GLU A 788 -27.02 -6.94 -10.58
CA GLU A 788 -28.12 -6.47 -9.75
C GLU A 788 -28.09 -4.96 -9.64
N VAL A 789 -29.26 -4.32 -9.69
CA VAL A 789 -29.43 -2.89 -9.56
C VAL A 789 -30.64 -2.58 -8.70
N ASP A 790 -30.63 -1.46 -8.01
CA ASP A 790 -31.80 -0.95 -7.31
C ASP A 790 -32.55 0.01 -8.24
N PRO A 791 -33.88 -0.06 -8.35
CA PRO A 791 -34.64 0.87 -9.18
C PRO A 791 -34.63 2.26 -8.57
N GLU A 792 -34.68 3.29 -9.41
CA GLU A 792 -34.84 4.68 -9.01
C GLU A 792 -36.24 4.93 -8.42
N PHE A 793 -36.45 6.08 -7.79
CA PHE A 793 -37.72 6.42 -7.13
C PHE A 793 -38.93 6.53 -8.09
N ASP A 794 -38.67 6.73 -9.37
CA ASP A 794 -39.68 6.76 -10.45
C ASP A 794 -39.91 5.38 -11.09
N GLY A 795 -39.23 4.34 -10.63
CA GLY A 795 -39.30 2.97 -11.11
C GLY A 795 -38.32 2.63 -12.21
N MET A 796 -37.50 3.61 -12.66
CA MET A 796 -36.51 3.35 -13.69
C MET A 796 -35.39 2.44 -13.13
N PHE A 797 -34.98 1.47 -13.94
CA PHE A 797 -33.76 0.66 -13.66
C PHE A 797 -32.96 0.51 -14.94
N PHE A 798 -31.62 0.41 -14.76
CA PHE A 798 -30.74 0.13 -15.88
C PHE A 798 -29.55 -0.73 -15.47
N PHE A 799 -29.19 -1.63 -16.35
CA PHE A 799 -27.97 -2.43 -16.24
C PHE A 799 -26.94 -1.88 -17.21
N GLU A 800 -25.79 -1.57 -16.69
CA GLU A 800 -24.63 -1.25 -17.50
C GLU A 800 -23.84 -2.53 -17.81
N ASP A 801 -22.99 -2.44 -18.81
CA ASP A 801 -22.00 -3.47 -19.12
C ASP A 801 -22.59 -4.88 -19.43
N VAL A 802 -23.68 -4.95 -20.10
CA VAL A 802 -24.34 -6.22 -20.47
C VAL A 802 -23.84 -6.72 -21.84
N PRO A 803 -23.13 -7.86 -21.92
CA PRO A 803 -22.73 -8.46 -23.20
C PRO A 803 -23.94 -8.94 -24.01
N SER A 804 -23.73 -9.19 -25.31
CA SER A 804 -24.77 -9.84 -26.13
C SER A 804 -25.16 -11.22 -25.58
N GLY A 805 -26.43 -11.57 -25.66
CA GLY A 805 -26.95 -12.84 -25.13
C GLY A 805 -28.42 -12.82 -24.74
N GLU A 806 -28.88 -13.93 -24.21
CA GLU A 806 -30.26 -14.10 -23.69
C GLU A 806 -30.23 -14.05 -22.17
N TYR A 807 -31.11 -13.23 -21.59
CA TYR A 807 -31.16 -12.94 -20.16
C TYR A 807 -32.62 -12.96 -19.66
N LYS A 808 -32.76 -13.04 -18.32
CA LYS A 808 -34.02 -12.80 -17.63
C LYS A 808 -33.84 -11.67 -16.60
N ILE A 809 -34.78 -10.73 -16.59
CA ILE A 809 -34.88 -9.75 -15.52
C ILE A 809 -35.88 -10.26 -14.49
N LYS A 810 -35.42 -10.35 -13.24
CA LYS A 810 -36.22 -10.75 -12.09
C LYS A 810 -36.21 -9.66 -11.03
N PHE A 811 -37.25 -9.64 -10.24
CA PHE A 811 -37.44 -8.65 -9.20
C PHE A 811 -37.47 -9.33 -7.84
N LYS A 812 -36.70 -8.87 -6.91
CA LYS A 812 -36.59 -9.45 -5.57
C LYS A 812 -36.85 -8.38 -4.51
N TYR A 813 -37.93 -8.61 -3.73
CA TYR A 813 -38.21 -7.79 -2.56
C TYR A 813 -37.31 -8.18 -1.38
N LEU A 814 -36.72 -7.16 -0.71
CA LEU A 814 -35.78 -7.33 0.40
C LEU A 814 -36.42 -7.13 1.78
N GLY A 815 -37.72 -6.75 1.82
CA GLY A 815 -38.44 -6.62 3.09
C GLY A 815 -38.71 -7.95 3.77
N VAL A 816 -39.06 -7.91 5.06
CA VAL A 816 -39.25 -9.11 5.91
C VAL A 816 -40.70 -9.55 5.94
N ASP A 817 -41.63 -8.71 5.50
CA ASP A 817 -43.07 -8.95 5.58
C ASP A 817 -43.60 -9.72 4.38
N GLU A 818 -44.77 -10.44 4.56
CA GLU A 818 -45.50 -11.06 3.48
C GLU A 818 -45.89 -10.00 2.45
N VAL A 819 -45.47 -10.20 1.21
CA VAL A 819 -45.52 -9.19 0.17
C VAL A 819 -46.88 -9.26 -0.50
N GLY A 820 -47.72 -8.25 -0.34
CA GLY A 820 -48.98 -8.12 -0.99
C GLY A 820 -48.93 -7.73 -2.49
N PHE A 821 -47.75 -7.87 -3.13
CA PHE A 821 -47.55 -7.53 -4.53
C PHE A 821 -46.61 -8.49 -5.26
N SER A 822 -46.59 -8.44 -6.58
CA SER A 822 -45.61 -9.12 -7.43
C SER A 822 -45.19 -8.23 -8.59
N ILE A 823 -44.00 -8.48 -9.15
CA ILE A 823 -43.51 -7.84 -10.38
C ILE A 823 -43.19 -8.96 -11.37
N PRO A 824 -43.82 -8.97 -12.57
CA PRO A 824 -43.57 -9.99 -13.58
C PRO A 824 -42.13 -10.03 -14.07
N GLU A 825 -41.56 -11.23 -14.24
CA GLU A 825 -40.24 -11.42 -14.85
C GLU A 825 -40.29 -11.07 -16.36
N LEU A 826 -39.14 -10.65 -16.90
CA LEU A 826 -38.98 -10.27 -18.29
C LEU A 826 -37.88 -11.11 -18.97
N ASP A 827 -38.17 -11.63 -20.18
CA ASP A 827 -37.14 -12.20 -21.05
C ASP A 827 -36.49 -11.11 -21.89
N VAL A 828 -35.14 -11.07 -21.89
CA VAL A 828 -34.35 -10.04 -22.58
C VAL A 828 -33.37 -10.69 -23.53
N LYS A 829 -33.42 -10.31 -24.80
CA LYS A 829 -32.48 -10.74 -25.82
C LYS A 829 -31.67 -9.54 -26.31
N ILE A 830 -30.36 -9.61 -26.19
CA ILE A 830 -29.44 -8.56 -26.63
C ILE A 830 -28.68 -9.05 -27.85
N GLU A 831 -29.04 -8.52 -29.02
CA GLU A 831 -28.38 -8.78 -30.28
C GLU A 831 -27.90 -7.44 -30.85
N LEU A 832 -26.58 -7.30 -31.02
CA LEU A 832 -25.98 -6.09 -31.60
C LEU A 832 -26.27 -6.01 -33.10
N SER A 833 -26.68 -4.85 -33.57
CA SER A 833 -26.99 -4.60 -34.99
C SER A 833 -25.72 -4.42 -35.83
N ASP A 834 -24.63 -3.98 -35.22
CA ASP A 834 -23.30 -3.89 -35.85
C ASP A 834 -22.18 -4.08 -34.81
N THR A 835 -21.03 -4.33 -35.27
CA THR A 835 -20.01 -5.23 -34.77
C THR A 835 -18.91 -4.59 -33.92
N GLU A 836 -18.94 -3.29 -33.66
CA GLU A 836 -17.83 -2.62 -32.95
C GLU A 836 -18.27 -1.69 -31.81
N GLU A 837 -19.57 -1.41 -31.69
CA GLU A 837 -20.12 -0.51 -30.69
C GLU A 837 -21.28 -1.17 -29.94
N GLY A 838 -21.34 -0.96 -28.63
CA GLY A 838 -22.47 -1.39 -27.82
C GLY A 838 -23.68 -0.50 -28.08
N GLU A 839 -24.85 -1.02 -27.79
CA GLU A 839 -26.13 -0.37 -28.03
C GLU A 839 -26.90 -0.13 -26.72
N TYR A 840 -27.84 0.79 -26.79
CA TYR A 840 -28.77 1.06 -25.70
C TYR A 840 -30.09 0.36 -26.00
N PHE A 841 -30.44 -0.60 -25.18
CA PHE A 841 -31.70 -1.35 -25.24
C PHE A 841 -32.63 -0.85 -24.15
N GLU A 842 -33.79 -0.29 -24.55
CA GLU A 842 -34.79 0.26 -23.64
C GLU A 842 -36.17 -0.40 -23.89
N GLY A 843 -37.13 -0.14 -22.97
CA GLY A 843 -38.49 -0.59 -23.10
C GLY A 843 -38.74 -1.96 -22.46
N PHE A 844 -37.87 -2.44 -21.60
CA PHE A 844 -38.14 -3.63 -20.77
C PHE A 844 -38.97 -3.24 -19.54
N ASP A 845 -40.22 -2.81 -19.82
CA ASP A 845 -41.10 -2.26 -18.82
C ASP A 845 -41.96 -3.37 -18.18
N THR A 846 -42.25 -3.19 -16.91
CA THR A 846 -43.10 -4.05 -16.12
C THR A 846 -43.97 -3.22 -15.17
N THR A 847 -44.85 -3.87 -14.43
CA THR A 847 -45.77 -3.18 -13.50
C THR A 847 -45.75 -3.84 -12.13
N LEU A 848 -45.94 -3.01 -11.10
CA LEU A 848 -46.21 -3.50 -9.75
C LEU A 848 -47.69 -3.93 -9.68
N VAL A 849 -47.94 -5.22 -9.40
CA VAL A 849 -49.31 -5.80 -9.38
C VAL A 849 -49.62 -6.25 -7.96
N LYS A 850 -50.83 -5.87 -7.48
CA LYS A 850 -51.31 -6.32 -6.18
C LYS A 850 -51.66 -7.80 -6.22
N VAL A 851 -51.13 -8.58 -5.30
CA VAL A 851 -51.50 -10.00 -5.15
C VAL A 851 -52.78 -10.06 -4.30
N LYS A 852 -53.88 -10.51 -4.88
CA LYS A 852 -55.09 -10.77 -4.11
C LYS A 852 -54.86 -11.99 -3.26
N ASN A 853 -54.97 -11.87 -1.93
CA ASN A 853 -54.92 -13.00 -1.03
C ASN A 853 -56.14 -13.91 -1.31
N SER A 854 -56.01 -15.20 -1.13
CA SER A 854 -57.12 -16.18 -1.34
C SER A 854 -58.35 -15.86 -0.50
N GLU A 855 -58.22 -15.16 0.61
CA GLU A 855 -59.33 -14.66 1.44
C GLU A 855 -60.16 -13.54 0.79
N ASP A 856 -59.57 -12.72 -0.09
CA ASP A 856 -60.32 -11.69 -0.84
C ASP A 856 -61.13 -12.26 -1.98
N ILE A 857 -60.77 -13.40 -2.53
CA ILE A 857 -61.48 -14.09 -3.60
C ILE A 857 -62.76 -14.73 -3.03
N ASP A 858 -62.68 -15.29 -1.83
CA ASP A 858 -63.87 -15.87 -1.18
C ASP A 858 -64.90 -14.77 -0.78
N ASN A 859 -64.44 -13.59 -0.40
CA ASN A 859 -65.35 -12.48 -0.07
C ASN A 859 -66.01 -11.82 -1.32
N GLU A 860 -65.37 -11.81 -2.50
CA GLU A 860 -65.96 -11.33 -3.75
C GLU A 860 -66.99 -12.36 -4.34
N GLU A 861 -66.80 -13.66 -4.15
CA GLU A 861 -67.76 -14.68 -4.52
C GLU A 861 -68.98 -14.69 -3.59
N GLU A 862 -68.85 -14.52 -2.29
CA GLU A 862 -69.98 -14.37 -1.36
C GLU A 862 -70.77 -13.10 -1.65
N MET A 863 -70.21 -11.98 -2.05
CA MET A 863 -70.94 -10.75 -2.42
C MET A 863 -71.63 -10.87 -3.79
N ARG A 864 -71.34 -11.82 -4.66
CA ARG A 864 -72.01 -12.04 -5.95
C ARG A 864 -73.27 -12.88 -5.86
N TRP A 865 -73.57 -13.48 -4.71
CA TRP A 865 -74.74 -14.31 -4.50
C TRP A 865 -75.88 -13.62 -3.75
N GLU A 866 -75.70 -12.34 -3.37
CA GLU A 866 -76.72 -11.53 -2.67
C GLU A 866 -77.37 -10.46 -3.54
N TYR A 867 -77.25 -10.52 -4.89
CA TYR A 867 -78.10 -9.68 -5.76
C TYR A 867 -78.85 -10.48 -6.83
#